data_f8f3b84af5d36d0e04aeb6c7ecc4ae6d
#
_entry.id   f8f3b84af5d36d0e04aeb6c7ecc4ae6d
#
_cell.length_a   1.000
_cell.length_b   1.000
_cell.length_c   1.000
_cell.angle_alpha   90.00
_cell.angle_beta   90.00
_cell.angle_gamma   90.00
#
_symmetry.space_group_name_H-M   'P 1'
#
loop_
_entity.id
_entity.type
_entity.pdbx_description
1 polymer ?
#
loop_
_entity_poly.entity_id
_entity_poly.type
_entity_poly.pdbx_seq_one_letter_code
_entity_poly.pdbx_strand_id
1 'polypeptide(L)'
;MKYLSILFLFIFIVAVFGEIYGQNPEPIFQPNFKSLEKANPVPEWFKDAKFGIYFHWGVYSVPEFANEWYPRSMYIKGSAENKHHIETYGELLQWPYDHFITGDKDKNGNFVQFKPKLKSEGGQFDPEEWAQLFADAGARFAGPVAEHHDGFSLWASKVNPWNAKDMGPKLDLVGLLADAIRKKDMKLFMSMHHAYNITGYYDAVPEIEDPKLQKLYGQQGKEKNETFWLAKHKEIIDNYQPDIVYQDFNLHLISQPVLLGFLSYYYNQAIEWNKEVVATYKDGLNSKCAVLDYERGGPPDITENYWLTDDAISSSSWCYTKGIGYYSKKQVLHAFIDRISKNGNMILNISPKADGSIPQEQKDILISIGAWLKKYGEAVYSTRAWEKYGEGPTKMGAAHGIMGAPVEGTANDFRFTKSKDNTTLYAILLGWEKDQKEVWLKSLSSNRIDLKSLKSVELINNKAGKYLPLTYKQDATALKINLPKRSFEDLAYVVKLNFEGDIPPFDNYVDIDGTPYYHIVPVENNEKLVLGSDLTLTNKRKVHSNQWKLETIGKGLYKILNRENNKNVLEFNVSGKKLMISNFSGKENQYWKIDDGRNGTYIISNKQFPEMILSVIDSISEGSKAELLTSGPSFPDKWMLKEVCELKQEAFKENIIPGIIEAEDYDTGCPEDVYHDSDEINQGGNYRPNEGVDIDKCSKGGYTIGWINAGEWLTYTVDVKKAAEYRIAFQTATISDSAKMHIECDEENKTGVISIPNTAGFQNWTVIEKTIKLDSGRQILKIVFDGGPFNLDKMVFEEIDQ
;
A
#
# COMPACT_ATOMS: atom_id res chain seq x y z
N MET A 1 -28.58 -43.69 -62.08
CA MET A 1 -27.51 -42.68 -61.92
C MET A 1 -27.92 -41.35 -61.24
N LYS A 2 -29.17 -40.92 -61.26
CA LYS A 2 -29.59 -39.65 -60.57
C LYS A 2 -29.71 -39.75 -59.06
N TYR A 3 -29.85 -40.93 -58.46
CA TYR A 3 -29.97 -41.13 -57.03
C TYR A 3 -28.58 -41.29 -56.30
N LEU A 4 -27.58 -41.71 -57.05
CA LEU A 4 -26.20 -41.81 -56.43
C LEU A 4 -25.51 -40.47 -56.24
N SER A 5 -25.82 -39.51 -57.12
CA SER A 5 -25.24 -38.14 -56.99
C SER A 5 -25.82 -37.31 -55.83
N ILE A 6 -27.08 -37.57 -55.46
CA ILE A 6 -27.73 -36.89 -54.30
C ILE A 6 -27.21 -37.47 -53.00
N LEU A 7 -26.91 -38.75 -52.93
CA LEU A 7 -26.34 -39.36 -51.72
C LEU A 7 -24.91 -38.90 -51.44
N PHE A 8 -24.08 -38.71 -52.50
CA PHE A 8 -22.72 -38.18 -52.35
C PHE A 8 -22.72 -36.70 -51.98
N LEU A 9 -23.69 -35.90 -52.43
CA LEU A 9 -23.81 -34.49 -52.06
C LEU A 9 -24.27 -34.35 -50.59
N PHE A 10 -25.13 -35.23 -50.10
CA PHE A 10 -25.59 -35.23 -48.70
C PHE A 10 -24.47 -35.67 -47.72
N ILE A 11 -23.66 -36.66 -48.12
CA ILE A 11 -22.52 -37.13 -47.32
C ILE A 11 -21.43 -36.07 -47.28
N PHE A 12 -21.18 -35.31 -48.36
CA PHE A 12 -20.22 -34.24 -48.41
C PHE A 12 -20.69 -33.02 -47.59
N ILE A 13 -21.97 -32.66 -47.59
CA ILE A 13 -22.54 -31.61 -46.76
C ILE A 13 -22.52 -31.99 -45.28
N VAL A 14 -22.81 -33.25 -44.93
CA VAL A 14 -22.73 -33.69 -43.52
C VAL A 14 -21.27 -33.76 -43.04
N ALA A 15 -20.30 -34.10 -43.90
CA ALA A 15 -18.88 -34.10 -43.54
C ALA A 15 -18.31 -32.66 -43.39
N VAL A 16 -18.73 -31.72 -44.25
CA VAL A 16 -18.31 -30.31 -44.15
C VAL A 16 -18.98 -29.60 -42.99
N PHE A 17 -20.22 -29.93 -42.63
CA PHE A 17 -20.86 -29.39 -41.41
C PHE A 17 -20.40 -30.11 -40.13
N GLY A 18 -19.92 -31.35 -40.20
CA GLY A 18 -19.37 -32.10 -39.09
C GLY A 18 -18.01 -31.59 -38.61
N GLU A 19 -17.17 -31.01 -39.51
CA GLU A 19 -15.90 -30.39 -39.14
C GLU A 19 -16.05 -28.93 -38.62
N ILE A 20 -17.20 -28.27 -38.87
CA ILE A 20 -17.46 -26.90 -38.38
C ILE A 20 -18.02 -26.91 -36.95
N TYR A 21 -18.55 -28.02 -36.46
CA TYR A 21 -19.11 -28.16 -35.10
C TYR A 21 -18.16 -28.78 -34.07
N GLY A 22 -16.88 -28.95 -34.38
CA GLY A 22 -15.91 -29.67 -33.54
C GLY A 22 -14.75 -28.90 -33.01
N GLN A 23 -14.58 -27.62 -33.33
CA GLN A 23 -13.57 -26.75 -32.66
C GLN A 23 -14.32 -25.83 -31.72
N ASN A 24 -14.18 -26.06 -30.40
CA ASN A 24 -14.46 -25.01 -29.44
C ASN A 24 -13.66 -23.78 -29.88
N PRO A 25 -14.30 -22.62 -30.04
CA PRO A 25 -13.57 -21.43 -30.41
C PRO A 25 -12.39 -21.26 -29.45
N GLU A 26 -11.21 -21.00 -30.01
CA GLU A 26 -10.02 -20.68 -29.21
C GLU A 26 -10.38 -19.62 -28.17
N PRO A 27 -9.99 -19.81 -26.88
CA PRO A 27 -10.31 -18.84 -25.86
C PRO A 27 -9.72 -17.47 -26.21
N ILE A 28 -10.52 -16.41 -26.04
CA ILE A 28 -10.14 -15.04 -26.41
C ILE A 28 -8.92 -14.60 -25.64
N PHE A 29 -8.87 -14.93 -24.34
CA PHE A 29 -7.71 -14.67 -23.49
C PHE A 29 -6.88 -15.94 -23.29
N GLN A 30 -5.64 -15.88 -23.74
CA GLN A 30 -4.65 -16.94 -23.54
C GLN A 30 -3.89 -16.74 -22.22
N PRO A 31 -3.36 -17.79 -21.56
CA PRO A 31 -2.67 -17.69 -20.27
C PRO A 31 -1.24 -17.11 -20.40
N ASN A 32 -1.15 -15.89 -20.91
CA ASN A 32 0.08 -15.11 -20.99
C ASN A 32 -0.21 -13.60 -20.86
N PHE A 33 0.73 -12.83 -20.34
CA PHE A 33 0.55 -11.40 -20.11
C PHE A 33 0.16 -10.62 -21.36
N LYS A 34 0.80 -10.89 -22.52
CA LYS A 34 0.49 -10.20 -23.78
C LYS A 34 -0.98 -10.33 -24.20
N SER A 35 -1.64 -11.44 -23.88
CA SER A 35 -3.07 -11.63 -24.13
C SER A 35 -3.93 -11.00 -23.03
N LEU A 36 -3.56 -11.19 -21.77
CA LEU A 36 -4.32 -10.75 -20.60
C LEU A 36 -4.30 -9.22 -20.43
N GLU A 37 -3.23 -8.55 -20.85
CA GLU A 37 -3.14 -7.07 -20.87
C GLU A 37 -4.12 -6.41 -21.87
N LYS A 38 -4.79 -7.18 -22.71
CA LYS A 38 -5.88 -6.70 -23.57
C LYS A 38 -7.25 -6.70 -22.88
N ALA A 39 -7.38 -7.33 -21.74
CA ALA A 39 -8.58 -7.25 -20.92
C ALA A 39 -8.75 -5.84 -20.36
N ASN A 40 -9.98 -5.47 -20.02
CA ASN A 40 -10.24 -4.27 -19.24
C ASN A 40 -10.26 -4.63 -17.75
N PRO A 41 -9.14 -4.47 -17.01
CA PRO A 41 -9.11 -4.87 -15.61
C PRO A 41 -9.90 -3.95 -14.70
N VAL A 42 -10.26 -2.74 -15.17
CA VAL A 42 -10.95 -1.70 -14.40
C VAL A 42 -12.20 -1.21 -15.13
N PRO A 43 -13.29 -2.00 -15.15
CA PRO A 43 -14.52 -1.59 -15.82
C PRO A 43 -15.17 -0.36 -15.17
N GLU A 44 -15.99 0.36 -15.93
CA GLU A 44 -16.62 1.61 -15.46
C GLU A 44 -17.47 1.42 -14.21
N TRP A 45 -18.17 0.28 -14.09
CA TRP A 45 -18.96 0.00 -12.90
C TRP A 45 -18.10 -0.07 -11.63
N PHE A 46 -16.87 -0.57 -11.73
CA PHE A 46 -15.94 -0.63 -10.59
C PHE A 46 -15.43 0.76 -10.20
N LYS A 47 -15.09 1.60 -11.20
CA LYS A 47 -14.75 3.02 -10.97
C LYS A 47 -15.88 3.79 -10.29
N ASP A 48 -17.13 3.44 -10.58
CA ASP A 48 -18.34 4.09 -10.06
C ASP A 48 -18.76 3.57 -8.68
N ALA A 49 -18.41 2.33 -8.33
CA ALA A 49 -18.86 1.64 -7.13
C ALA A 49 -18.29 2.18 -5.82
N LYS A 50 -17.03 2.49 -5.76
CA LYS A 50 -16.26 3.11 -4.66
C LYS A 50 -16.17 2.33 -3.35
N PHE A 51 -17.27 1.76 -2.84
CA PHE A 51 -17.37 1.18 -1.51
C PHE A 51 -17.94 -0.23 -1.55
N GLY A 52 -17.24 -1.15 -0.88
CA GLY A 52 -17.69 -2.52 -0.67
C GLY A 52 -17.51 -2.99 0.77
N ILE A 53 -18.10 -4.13 1.09
CA ILE A 53 -17.98 -4.78 2.40
C ILE A 53 -17.62 -6.25 2.20
N TYR A 54 -16.60 -6.71 2.93
CA TYR A 54 -16.28 -8.12 3.02
C TYR A 54 -16.11 -8.53 4.49
N PHE A 55 -15.90 -9.81 4.75
CA PHE A 55 -15.85 -10.26 6.13
C PHE A 55 -14.95 -11.49 6.29
N HIS A 56 -14.10 -11.41 7.33
CA HIS A 56 -13.35 -12.53 7.83
C HIS A 56 -14.22 -13.30 8.82
N TRP A 57 -14.80 -14.38 8.34
CA TRP A 57 -15.68 -15.25 9.10
C TRP A 57 -15.48 -16.69 8.66
N GLY A 58 -15.11 -17.57 9.58
CA GLY A 58 -14.77 -18.95 9.28
C GLY A 58 -14.39 -19.72 10.53
N VAL A 59 -13.75 -20.86 10.35
CA VAL A 59 -13.28 -21.74 11.43
C VAL A 59 -12.34 -21.01 12.38
N TYR A 60 -11.49 -20.15 11.85
CA TYR A 60 -10.55 -19.31 12.62
C TYR A 60 -11.21 -18.29 13.57
N SER A 61 -12.52 -18.08 13.43
CA SER A 61 -13.29 -17.21 14.35
C SER A 61 -13.74 -17.94 15.62
N VAL A 62 -13.60 -19.28 15.67
CA VAL A 62 -14.09 -20.09 16.81
C VAL A 62 -13.28 -19.86 18.08
N PRO A 63 -11.94 -19.77 18.04
CA PRO A 63 -11.16 -19.53 19.25
C PRO A 63 -11.40 -18.18 19.91
N GLU A 64 -11.88 -17.17 19.15
CA GLU A 64 -12.05 -15.79 19.59
C GLU A 64 -10.80 -15.20 20.29
N PHE A 65 -9.61 -15.63 19.85
CA PHE A 65 -8.33 -15.28 20.47
C PHE A 65 -7.31 -14.79 19.46
N ALA A 66 -6.53 -13.78 19.81
CA ALA A 66 -5.48 -13.14 19.03
C ALA A 66 -5.99 -12.56 17.69
N ASN A 67 -5.97 -13.36 16.62
CA ASN A 67 -6.38 -12.92 15.28
C ASN A 67 -6.66 -14.13 14.35
N GLU A 68 -6.91 -13.85 13.07
CA GLU A 68 -7.18 -14.84 12.01
C GLU A 68 -6.00 -15.76 11.71
N TRP A 69 -4.79 -15.47 12.22
CA TRP A 69 -3.59 -16.31 12.11
C TRP A 69 -3.55 -17.43 13.14
N TYR A 70 -4.53 -17.51 14.04
CA TYR A 70 -4.62 -18.53 15.06
C TYR A 70 -4.37 -19.96 14.54
N PRO A 71 -4.91 -20.38 13.37
CA PRO A 71 -4.68 -21.72 12.83
C PRO A 71 -3.22 -22.07 12.61
N ARG A 72 -2.40 -21.09 12.23
CA ARG A 72 -0.96 -21.22 12.08
C ARG A 72 -0.23 -21.08 13.42
N SER A 73 -0.55 -20.01 14.14
CA SER A 73 0.20 -19.60 15.34
C SER A 73 0.04 -20.59 16.50
N MET A 74 -1.07 -21.34 16.56
CA MET A 74 -1.26 -22.40 17.56
C MET A 74 -0.19 -23.52 17.46
N TYR A 75 0.41 -23.73 16.28
CA TYR A 75 1.48 -24.71 16.08
C TYR A 75 2.89 -24.14 16.34
N ILE A 76 3.05 -22.83 16.51
CA ILE A 76 4.34 -22.20 16.81
C ILE A 76 4.61 -22.31 18.31
N LYS A 77 5.52 -23.19 18.69
CA LYS A 77 5.84 -23.48 20.08
C LYS A 77 6.18 -22.21 20.87
N GLY A 78 5.44 -21.97 21.95
CA GLY A 78 5.67 -20.87 22.87
C GLY A 78 4.98 -19.56 22.50
N SER A 79 4.30 -19.47 21.34
CA SER A 79 3.44 -18.33 21.01
C SER A 79 2.29 -18.17 22.01
N ALA A 80 1.64 -17.02 22.03
CA ALA A 80 0.46 -16.79 22.86
C ALA A 80 -0.69 -17.74 22.47
N GLU A 81 -0.88 -17.95 21.17
CA GLU A 81 -1.90 -18.84 20.60
C GLU A 81 -1.62 -20.31 20.94
N ASN A 82 -0.35 -20.75 20.90
CA ASN A 82 0.04 -22.09 21.30
C ASN A 82 -0.27 -22.35 22.77
N LYS A 83 0.11 -21.43 23.65
CA LYS A 83 -0.17 -21.54 25.11
C LYS A 83 -1.68 -21.56 25.37
N HIS A 84 -2.42 -20.59 24.79
CA HIS A 84 -3.87 -20.53 24.89
C HIS A 84 -4.53 -21.82 24.38
N HIS A 85 -4.05 -22.38 23.27
CA HIS A 85 -4.60 -23.60 22.69
C HIS A 85 -4.42 -24.79 23.64
N ILE A 86 -3.20 -24.99 24.12
CA ILE A 86 -2.90 -26.07 25.04
C ILE A 86 -3.70 -25.94 26.35
N GLU A 87 -3.83 -24.73 26.90
CA GLU A 87 -4.58 -24.46 28.12
C GLU A 87 -6.09 -24.69 27.95
N THR A 88 -6.67 -24.31 26.83
CA THR A 88 -8.12 -24.31 26.60
C THR A 88 -8.62 -25.62 26.01
N TYR A 89 -7.95 -26.13 24.96
CA TYR A 89 -8.43 -27.26 24.17
C TYR A 89 -7.66 -28.55 24.46
N GLY A 90 -6.33 -28.51 24.55
CA GLY A 90 -5.48 -29.67 24.77
C GLY A 90 -4.19 -29.63 23.95
N GLU A 91 -3.38 -30.70 24.07
CA GLU A 91 -2.16 -30.84 23.29
C GLU A 91 -2.47 -30.96 21.80
N LEU A 92 -1.63 -30.34 20.95
CA LEU A 92 -1.84 -30.24 19.50
C LEU A 92 -2.08 -31.56 18.78
N LEU A 93 -1.45 -32.66 19.24
CA LEU A 93 -1.65 -34.00 18.70
C LEU A 93 -3.00 -34.61 19.09
N GLN A 94 -3.62 -34.16 20.15
CA GLN A 94 -4.90 -34.65 20.66
C GLN A 94 -6.05 -33.74 20.21
N TRP A 95 -5.76 -32.47 20.04
CA TRP A 95 -6.73 -31.44 19.63
C TRP A 95 -6.14 -30.56 18.51
N PRO A 96 -5.95 -31.09 17.26
CA PRO A 96 -5.45 -30.34 16.12
C PRO A 96 -6.50 -29.36 15.58
N TYR A 97 -6.10 -28.45 14.69
CA TYR A 97 -6.97 -27.41 14.16
C TYR A 97 -8.25 -27.96 13.50
N ASP A 98 -8.18 -29.08 12.82
CA ASP A 98 -9.34 -29.70 12.16
C ASP A 98 -10.45 -30.11 13.14
N HIS A 99 -10.19 -30.18 14.46
CA HIS A 99 -11.23 -30.37 15.46
C HIS A 99 -12.17 -29.16 15.59
N PHE A 100 -11.74 -27.95 15.27
CA PHE A 100 -12.66 -26.81 15.11
C PHE A 100 -13.65 -27.02 13.96
N ILE A 101 -13.32 -27.86 12.98
CA ILE A 101 -14.18 -28.19 11.82
C ILE A 101 -15.08 -29.41 12.14
N THR A 102 -14.48 -30.49 12.61
CA THR A 102 -15.18 -31.77 12.87
C THR A 102 -15.99 -31.73 14.16
N GLY A 103 -15.55 -30.96 15.12
CA GLY A 103 -16.10 -30.82 16.46
C GLY A 103 -15.49 -31.77 17.47
N ASP A 104 -15.09 -31.23 18.62
CA ASP A 104 -14.63 -32.02 19.76
C ASP A 104 -14.84 -31.25 21.08
N LYS A 105 -14.58 -31.90 22.21
CA LYS A 105 -14.71 -31.28 23.53
C LYS A 105 -13.42 -30.59 23.98
N ASP A 106 -13.55 -29.35 24.46
CA ASP A 106 -12.47 -28.66 25.14
C ASP A 106 -12.12 -29.31 26.51
N LYS A 107 -11.12 -28.79 27.18
CA LYS A 107 -10.71 -29.29 28.52
C LYS A 107 -11.79 -29.19 29.61
N ASN A 108 -12.79 -28.33 29.38
CA ASN A 108 -13.94 -28.14 30.31
C ASN A 108 -15.12 -29.02 29.93
N GLY A 109 -15.02 -29.82 28.85
CA GLY A 109 -16.06 -30.69 28.36
C GLY A 109 -17.11 -30.01 27.46
N ASN A 110 -16.90 -28.75 27.09
CA ASN A 110 -17.78 -28.06 26.14
C ASN A 110 -17.50 -28.51 24.71
N PHE A 111 -18.55 -28.76 23.95
CA PHE A 111 -18.40 -29.13 22.53
C PHE A 111 -18.10 -27.88 21.70
N VAL A 112 -16.99 -27.88 20.99
CA VAL A 112 -16.46 -26.76 20.18
C VAL A 112 -16.47 -27.15 18.72
N GLN A 113 -17.11 -26.35 17.85
CA GLN A 113 -17.17 -26.57 16.41
C GLN A 113 -17.57 -25.29 15.70
N PHE A 114 -17.02 -25.01 14.52
CA PHE A 114 -17.59 -24.02 13.60
C PHE A 114 -18.89 -24.55 13.02
N LYS A 115 -20.00 -24.11 13.57
CA LYS A 115 -21.34 -24.61 13.21
C LYS A 115 -22.41 -23.52 13.31
N PRO A 116 -22.29 -22.43 12.56
CA PRO A 116 -23.36 -21.45 12.50
C PRO A 116 -24.67 -22.10 12.00
N LYS A 117 -25.79 -21.68 12.58
CA LYS A 117 -27.14 -22.10 12.19
C LYS A 117 -27.91 -20.92 11.65
N LEU A 118 -28.80 -21.18 10.71
CA LEU A 118 -29.71 -20.17 10.20
C LEU A 118 -30.63 -19.66 11.32
N LYS A 119 -30.93 -18.37 11.29
CA LYS A 119 -31.86 -17.73 12.24
C LYS A 119 -33.26 -18.36 12.19
N SER A 120 -33.71 -18.79 11.01
CA SER A 120 -34.91 -19.56 10.81
C SER A 120 -34.93 -20.95 11.50
N GLU A 121 -33.74 -21.45 11.88
CA GLU A 121 -33.55 -22.73 12.58
C GLU A 121 -33.12 -22.50 14.06
N GLY A 122 -33.31 -21.27 14.57
CA GLY A 122 -32.97 -20.90 15.94
C GLY A 122 -31.49 -20.54 16.14
N GLY A 123 -30.73 -20.29 15.08
CA GLY A 123 -29.36 -19.77 15.13
C GLY A 123 -29.26 -18.25 15.10
N GLN A 124 -28.07 -17.74 14.75
CA GLN A 124 -27.78 -16.31 14.65
C GLN A 124 -27.45 -15.84 13.25
N PHE A 125 -27.19 -16.74 12.31
CA PHE A 125 -26.81 -16.43 10.93
C PHE A 125 -28.05 -16.16 10.08
N ASP A 126 -28.13 -14.96 9.51
CA ASP A 126 -29.17 -14.57 8.54
C ASP A 126 -28.55 -13.84 7.36
N PRO A 127 -28.39 -14.50 6.20
CA PRO A 127 -27.75 -13.89 5.03
C PRO A 127 -28.53 -12.68 4.48
N GLU A 128 -29.86 -12.65 4.62
CA GLU A 128 -30.70 -11.52 4.18
C GLU A 128 -30.50 -10.30 5.09
N GLU A 129 -30.42 -10.49 6.41
CA GLU A 129 -30.08 -9.40 7.36
C GLU A 129 -28.67 -8.86 7.11
N TRP A 130 -27.69 -9.72 6.80
CA TRP A 130 -26.35 -9.29 6.45
C TRP A 130 -26.34 -8.44 5.19
N ALA A 131 -26.95 -8.94 4.10
CA ALA A 131 -27.02 -8.21 2.84
C ALA A 131 -27.80 -6.89 2.99
N GLN A 132 -28.85 -6.85 3.81
CA GLN A 132 -29.57 -5.60 4.12
C GLN A 132 -28.66 -4.60 4.86
N LEU A 133 -27.91 -5.04 5.86
CA LEU A 133 -26.96 -4.20 6.57
C LEU A 133 -25.90 -3.61 5.64
N PHE A 134 -25.39 -4.40 4.68
CA PHE A 134 -24.40 -3.94 3.71
C PHE A 134 -25.00 -2.91 2.74
N ALA A 135 -26.21 -3.14 2.27
CA ALA A 135 -26.94 -2.17 1.44
C ALA A 135 -27.23 -0.86 2.21
N ASP A 136 -27.67 -0.97 3.47
CA ASP A 136 -27.92 0.18 4.35
C ASP A 136 -26.63 0.96 4.67
N ALA A 137 -25.47 0.28 4.73
CA ALA A 137 -24.16 0.91 4.83
C ALA A 137 -23.71 1.60 3.54
N GLY A 138 -24.41 1.40 2.42
CA GLY A 138 -24.11 2.01 1.12
C GLY A 138 -23.15 1.21 0.25
N ALA A 139 -22.86 -0.06 0.58
CA ALA A 139 -22.01 -0.90 -0.25
C ALA A 139 -22.58 -1.11 -1.66
N ARG A 140 -21.71 -1.17 -2.66
CA ARG A 140 -22.02 -1.48 -4.06
C ARG A 140 -21.52 -2.86 -4.47
N PHE A 141 -20.63 -3.43 -3.70
CA PHE A 141 -20.19 -4.81 -3.82
C PHE A 141 -19.98 -5.38 -2.42
N ALA A 142 -20.21 -6.66 -2.25
CA ALA A 142 -20.00 -7.32 -0.98
C ALA A 142 -19.74 -8.81 -1.17
N GLY A 143 -19.13 -9.45 -0.16
CA GLY A 143 -18.94 -10.89 -0.17
C GLY A 143 -17.97 -11.44 0.86
N PRO A 144 -17.87 -12.77 0.96
CA PRO A 144 -17.06 -13.46 1.95
C PRO A 144 -15.59 -13.51 1.59
N VAL A 145 -14.74 -13.69 2.62
CA VAL A 145 -13.54 -14.51 2.47
C VAL A 145 -14.03 -15.95 2.30
N ALA A 146 -14.13 -16.40 1.05
CA ALA A 146 -14.70 -17.70 0.74
C ALA A 146 -13.82 -18.87 1.24
N GLU A 147 -12.50 -18.65 1.27
CA GLU A 147 -11.54 -19.53 1.90
C GLU A 147 -10.35 -18.69 2.38
N HIS A 148 -9.98 -18.84 3.65
CA HIS A 148 -8.79 -18.23 4.23
C HIS A 148 -7.56 -19.17 4.11
N HIS A 149 -6.41 -18.76 4.62
CA HIS A 149 -5.19 -19.58 4.67
C HIS A 149 -5.37 -20.90 5.43
N ASP A 150 -6.43 -21.03 6.23
CA ASP A 150 -6.75 -22.24 7.00
C ASP A 150 -7.19 -23.44 6.15
N GLY A 151 -7.52 -23.19 4.86
CA GLY A 151 -7.85 -24.24 3.90
C GLY A 151 -9.29 -24.76 3.97
N PHE A 152 -10.17 -24.14 4.77
CA PHE A 152 -11.58 -24.51 4.87
C PHE A 152 -12.46 -23.70 3.92
N SER A 153 -13.08 -24.37 2.96
CA SER A 153 -13.97 -23.73 1.98
C SER A 153 -15.37 -23.50 2.56
N LEU A 154 -15.84 -22.24 2.50
CA LEU A 154 -17.18 -21.88 2.98
C LEU A 154 -18.32 -22.22 1.99
N TRP A 155 -17.99 -22.76 0.81
CA TRP A 155 -18.96 -23.16 -0.24
C TRP A 155 -19.14 -24.67 -0.33
N ALA A 156 -20.13 -25.10 -1.10
CA ALA A 156 -20.42 -26.51 -1.41
C ALA A 156 -19.39 -27.05 -2.43
N SER A 157 -18.14 -27.27 -1.97
CA SER A 157 -17.05 -27.71 -2.83
C SER A 157 -17.14 -29.20 -3.13
N LYS A 158 -16.95 -29.56 -4.41
CA LYS A 158 -16.70 -30.94 -4.88
C LYS A 158 -15.20 -31.22 -4.97
N VAL A 159 -14.36 -30.19 -4.97
CA VAL A 159 -12.90 -30.27 -5.08
C VAL A 159 -12.26 -30.43 -3.70
N ASN A 160 -12.69 -29.62 -2.73
CA ASN A 160 -12.16 -29.62 -1.37
C ASN A 160 -13.06 -30.43 -0.43
N PRO A 161 -12.58 -31.54 0.17
CA PRO A 161 -13.35 -32.32 1.13
C PRO A 161 -13.56 -31.58 2.47
N TRP A 162 -12.82 -30.49 2.71
CA TRP A 162 -12.94 -29.62 3.88
C TRP A 162 -13.80 -28.40 3.52
N ASN A 163 -15.11 -28.61 3.54
CA ASN A 163 -16.05 -27.57 3.12
C ASN A 163 -17.29 -27.50 4.02
N ALA A 164 -17.90 -26.32 4.06
CA ALA A 164 -19.02 -26.00 4.94
C ALA A 164 -20.32 -26.77 4.63
N LYS A 165 -20.49 -27.26 3.39
CA LYS A 165 -21.66 -28.07 3.01
C LYS A 165 -21.61 -29.48 3.59
N ASP A 166 -20.41 -30.08 3.66
CA ASP A 166 -20.24 -31.44 4.11
C ASP A 166 -19.82 -31.54 5.59
N MET A 167 -19.29 -30.46 6.16
CA MET A 167 -18.81 -30.40 7.55
C MET A 167 -19.37 -29.20 8.29
N GLY A 168 -19.22 -29.18 9.60
CA GLY A 168 -19.60 -28.04 10.44
C GLY A 168 -21.08 -27.64 10.26
N PRO A 169 -21.37 -26.48 9.62
CA PRO A 169 -22.71 -25.95 9.46
C PRO A 169 -23.64 -26.79 8.56
N LYS A 170 -23.10 -27.61 7.68
CA LYS A 170 -23.87 -28.38 6.66
C LYS A 170 -24.62 -27.46 5.68
N LEU A 171 -24.10 -26.27 5.43
CA LEU A 171 -24.69 -25.24 4.58
C LEU A 171 -23.70 -24.80 3.52
N ASP A 172 -24.20 -24.41 2.35
CA ASP A 172 -23.45 -23.64 1.36
C ASP A 172 -23.52 -22.16 1.79
N LEU A 173 -22.57 -21.74 2.64
CA LEU A 173 -22.57 -20.39 3.21
C LEU A 173 -22.33 -19.33 2.14
N VAL A 174 -21.43 -19.63 1.18
CA VAL A 174 -21.15 -18.74 0.05
C VAL A 174 -22.36 -18.57 -0.84
N GLY A 175 -23.04 -19.67 -1.21
CA GLY A 175 -24.23 -19.62 -2.04
C GLY A 175 -25.36 -18.80 -1.41
N LEU A 176 -25.64 -19.03 -0.13
CA LEU A 176 -26.65 -18.27 0.61
C LEU A 176 -26.37 -16.77 0.64
N LEU A 177 -25.10 -16.40 0.87
CA LEU A 177 -24.68 -14.98 0.90
C LEU A 177 -24.67 -14.37 -0.51
N ALA A 178 -24.23 -15.10 -1.53
CA ALA A 178 -24.24 -14.64 -2.92
C ALA A 178 -25.67 -14.32 -3.40
N ASP A 179 -26.64 -15.17 -3.08
CA ASP A 179 -28.04 -14.94 -3.41
C ASP A 179 -28.61 -13.72 -2.70
N ALA A 180 -28.33 -13.58 -1.39
CA ALA A 180 -28.80 -12.44 -0.61
C ALA A 180 -28.18 -11.10 -1.06
N ILE A 181 -26.87 -11.09 -1.37
CA ILE A 181 -26.15 -9.90 -1.85
C ILE A 181 -26.71 -9.45 -3.21
N ARG A 182 -26.92 -10.37 -4.14
CA ARG A 182 -27.49 -10.06 -5.46
C ARG A 182 -28.93 -9.54 -5.40
N LYS A 183 -29.75 -10.04 -4.48
CA LYS A 183 -31.11 -9.50 -4.25
C LYS A 183 -31.12 -8.03 -3.79
N LYS A 184 -29.97 -7.51 -3.33
CA LYS A 184 -29.79 -6.09 -2.97
C LYS A 184 -29.09 -5.29 -4.06
N ASP A 185 -29.03 -5.79 -5.29
CA ASP A 185 -28.38 -5.16 -6.44
C ASP A 185 -26.89 -4.85 -6.22
N MET A 186 -26.23 -5.55 -5.30
CA MET A 186 -24.79 -5.46 -5.08
C MET A 186 -24.04 -6.45 -5.96
N LYS A 187 -22.84 -6.05 -6.41
CA LYS A 187 -21.90 -6.92 -7.09
C LYS A 187 -21.31 -7.93 -6.11
N LEU A 188 -21.15 -9.18 -6.56
CA LEU A 188 -20.62 -10.25 -5.73
C LEU A 188 -19.07 -10.18 -5.70
N PHE A 189 -18.54 -10.02 -4.53
CA PHE A 189 -17.11 -10.12 -4.22
C PHE A 189 -16.81 -11.49 -3.60
N MET A 190 -15.70 -12.10 -4.00
CA MET A 190 -15.20 -13.34 -3.38
C MET A 190 -13.70 -13.22 -3.16
N SER A 191 -13.27 -13.38 -1.92
CA SER A 191 -11.86 -13.40 -1.55
C SER A 191 -11.36 -14.82 -1.38
N MET A 192 -10.17 -15.08 -1.95
CA MET A 192 -9.45 -16.34 -1.92
C MET A 192 -8.05 -16.12 -1.38
N HIS A 193 -7.81 -16.51 -0.11
CA HIS A 193 -6.52 -16.38 0.57
C HIS A 193 -5.68 -17.67 0.51
N HIS A 194 -6.05 -18.60 -0.38
CA HIS A 194 -5.46 -19.94 -0.37
C HIS A 194 -4.00 -20.02 -0.87
N ALA A 195 -3.46 -19.00 -1.50
CA ALA A 195 -2.08 -19.02 -1.99
C ALA A 195 -1.09 -19.30 -0.84
N TYR A 196 -1.22 -18.65 0.30
CA TYR A 196 -0.32 -18.88 1.43
C TYR A 196 -0.51 -20.26 2.06
N ASN A 197 -1.73 -20.81 2.09
CA ASN A 197 -1.94 -22.18 2.57
C ASN A 197 -1.00 -23.18 1.87
N ILE A 198 -0.94 -23.11 0.54
CA ILE A 198 -0.13 -24.03 -0.28
C ILE A 198 1.35 -23.68 -0.39
N THR A 199 1.77 -22.52 0.13
CA THR A 199 3.15 -22.03 0.02
C THR A 199 3.88 -21.88 1.36
N GLY A 200 3.30 -22.34 2.49
CA GLY A 200 3.99 -22.40 3.76
C GLY A 200 3.22 -21.94 5.00
N TYR A 201 1.90 -21.71 4.91
CA TYR A 201 1.11 -21.29 6.08
C TYR A 201 1.23 -22.26 7.28
N TYR A 202 1.25 -23.55 7.00
CA TYR A 202 1.36 -24.61 7.99
C TYR A 202 2.76 -25.26 8.07
N ASP A 203 3.82 -24.48 7.86
CA ASP A 203 5.21 -24.94 7.91
C ASP A 203 5.63 -25.50 9.29
N ALA A 204 4.98 -25.06 10.37
CA ALA A 204 5.18 -25.58 11.73
C ALA A 204 4.38 -26.87 12.04
N VAL A 205 3.49 -27.30 11.14
CA VAL A 205 2.70 -28.54 11.34
C VAL A 205 3.54 -29.74 10.91
N PRO A 206 3.68 -30.80 11.75
CA PRO A 206 4.38 -32.03 11.37
C PRO A 206 3.83 -32.63 10.07
N GLU A 207 4.66 -33.40 9.39
CA GLU A 207 4.24 -34.10 8.16
C GLU A 207 3.05 -35.06 8.45
N ILE A 208 2.03 -34.96 7.62
CA ILE A 208 0.75 -35.67 7.75
C ILE A 208 0.67 -36.76 6.67
N GLU A 209 0.34 -38.00 7.08
CA GLU A 209 0.16 -39.12 6.13
C GLU A 209 -1.21 -39.16 5.48
N ASP A 210 -2.29 -38.69 6.16
CA ASP A 210 -3.65 -38.71 5.63
C ASP A 210 -3.81 -37.75 4.44
N PRO A 211 -4.10 -38.25 3.22
CA PRO A 211 -4.23 -37.39 2.04
C PRO A 211 -5.37 -36.36 2.12
N LYS A 212 -6.39 -36.61 2.97
CA LYS A 212 -7.46 -35.65 3.19
C LYS A 212 -6.98 -34.49 4.05
N LEU A 213 -6.25 -34.75 5.11
CA LEU A 213 -5.63 -33.73 5.97
C LEU A 213 -4.51 -32.98 5.23
N GLN A 214 -3.74 -33.66 4.36
CA GLN A 214 -2.75 -32.96 3.50
C GLN A 214 -3.37 -31.85 2.65
N LYS A 215 -4.63 -32.00 2.22
CA LYS A 215 -5.36 -30.94 1.48
C LYS A 215 -5.67 -29.74 2.36
N LEU A 216 -6.05 -29.96 3.62
CA LEU A 216 -6.32 -28.88 4.57
C LEU A 216 -5.06 -28.09 4.91
N TYR A 217 -4.00 -28.83 5.19
CA TYR A 217 -2.72 -28.29 5.68
C TYR A 217 -1.71 -27.92 4.59
N GLY A 218 -2.12 -27.97 3.29
CA GLY A 218 -1.25 -27.57 2.18
C GLY A 218 -0.03 -28.46 1.96
N GLN A 219 -0.07 -29.74 2.38
CA GLN A 219 1.08 -30.67 2.40
C GLN A 219 1.09 -31.68 1.25
N GLN A 220 0.34 -31.48 0.16
CA GLN A 220 0.31 -32.41 -0.98
C GLN A 220 1.57 -32.33 -1.89
N GLY A 221 2.46 -31.34 -1.65
CA GLY A 221 3.55 -30.98 -2.55
C GLY A 221 3.13 -29.98 -3.64
N LYS A 222 4.10 -29.23 -4.15
CA LYS A 222 3.88 -28.03 -4.97
C LYS A 222 2.91 -28.25 -6.14
N GLU A 223 3.17 -29.20 -7.02
CA GLU A 223 2.37 -29.45 -8.23
C GLU A 223 0.90 -29.79 -7.91
N LYS A 224 0.67 -30.69 -6.93
CA LYS A 224 -0.69 -31.07 -6.52
C LYS A 224 -1.39 -29.92 -5.81
N ASN A 225 -0.68 -29.16 -4.99
CA ASN A 225 -1.20 -27.97 -4.30
C ASN A 225 -1.63 -26.90 -5.31
N GLU A 226 -0.82 -26.59 -6.33
CA GLU A 226 -1.15 -25.63 -7.38
C GLU A 226 -2.34 -26.10 -8.25
N THR A 227 -2.39 -27.40 -8.60
CA THR A 227 -3.54 -27.99 -9.29
C THR A 227 -4.83 -27.87 -8.45
N PHE A 228 -4.74 -28.13 -7.16
CA PHE A 228 -5.83 -27.99 -6.21
C PHE A 228 -6.28 -26.53 -6.05
N TRP A 229 -5.32 -25.59 -5.95
CA TRP A 229 -5.58 -24.16 -5.91
C TRP A 229 -6.38 -23.69 -7.14
N LEU A 230 -5.92 -24.05 -8.35
CA LEU A 230 -6.57 -23.69 -9.60
C LEU A 230 -7.97 -24.32 -9.73
N ALA A 231 -8.13 -25.58 -9.32
CA ALA A 231 -9.41 -26.26 -9.37
C ALA A 231 -10.47 -25.59 -8.48
N LYS A 232 -10.11 -25.14 -7.28
CA LYS A 232 -10.99 -24.39 -6.38
C LYS A 232 -11.39 -23.03 -6.95
N HIS A 233 -10.45 -22.32 -7.59
CA HIS A 233 -10.76 -21.05 -8.26
C HIS A 233 -11.76 -21.26 -9.41
N LYS A 234 -11.55 -22.27 -10.25
CA LYS A 234 -12.51 -22.60 -11.31
C LYS A 234 -13.88 -22.94 -10.73
N GLU A 235 -13.93 -23.72 -9.66
CA GLU A 235 -15.18 -24.11 -9.02
C GLU A 235 -15.99 -22.91 -8.50
N ILE A 236 -15.37 -21.92 -7.85
CA ILE A 236 -16.08 -20.71 -7.40
C ILE A 236 -16.51 -19.82 -8.56
N ILE A 237 -15.69 -19.73 -9.60
CA ILE A 237 -16.00 -18.99 -10.82
C ILE A 237 -17.23 -19.58 -11.48
N ASP A 238 -17.26 -20.91 -11.69
CA ASP A 238 -18.37 -21.61 -12.36
C ASP A 238 -19.65 -21.59 -11.55
N ASN A 239 -19.57 -21.85 -10.24
CA ASN A 239 -20.75 -22.00 -9.39
C ASN A 239 -21.41 -20.66 -9.04
N TYR A 240 -20.62 -19.62 -8.85
CA TYR A 240 -21.13 -18.35 -8.29
C TYR A 240 -20.97 -17.14 -9.20
N GLN A 241 -20.20 -17.22 -10.30
CA GLN A 241 -20.00 -16.13 -11.26
C GLN A 241 -19.70 -14.79 -10.58
N PRO A 242 -18.66 -14.69 -9.73
CA PRO A 242 -18.35 -13.48 -8.99
C PRO A 242 -18.03 -12.31 -9.93
N ASP A 243 -18.40 -11.10 -9.51
CA ASP A 243 -18.06 -9.88 -10.23
C ASP A 243 -16.64 -9.40 -9.87
N ILE A 244 -16.15 -9.76 -8.66
CA ILE A 244 -14.78 -9.53 -8.21
C ILE A 244 -14.21 -10.80 -7.60
N VAL A 245 -13.06 -11.25 -8.08
CA VAL A 245 -12.25 -12.29 -7.41
C VAL A 245 -11.01 -11.60 -6.82
N TYR A 246 -10.96 -11.59 -5.51
CA TYR A 246 -9.86 -11.01 -4.75
C TYR A 246 -8.83 -12.09 -4.40
N GLN A 247 -7.57 -11.74 -4.56
CA GLN A 247 -6.42 -12.55 -4.20
C GLN A 247 -5.61 -11.81 -3.12
N ASP A 248 -5.26 -12.55 -2.08
CA ASP A 248 -4.32 -12.10 -1.07
C ASP A 248 -2.86 -12.35 -1.54
N PHE A 249 -1.87 -12.06 -0.69
CA PHE A 249 -0.44 -12.15 -1.01
C PHE A 249 0.06 -13.59 -1.30
N ASN A 250 1.34 -13.73 -1.71
CA ASN A 250 2.04 -14.94 -2.11
C ASN A 250 1.66 -15.50 -3.49
N LEU A 251 0.98 -14.75 -4.34
CA LEU A 251 0.75 -15.18 -5.72
C LEU A 251 2.07 -15.35 -6.50
N HIS A 252 3.10 -14.58 -6.19
CA HIS A 252 4.43 -14.69 -6.81
C HIS A 252 5.11 -16.04 -6.58
N LEU A 253 4.69 -16.82 -5.57
CA LEU A 253 5.18 -18.16 -5.26
C LEU A 253 4.45 -19.26 -6.06
N ILE A 254 3.31 -18.93 -6.66
CA ILE A 254 2.57 -19.83 -7.56
C ILE A 254 3.22 -19.81 -8.93
N SER A 255 3.33 -20.98 -9.56
CA SER A 255 3.90 -21.09 -10.91
C SER A 255 3.12 -20.22 -11.90
N GLN A 256 3.84 -19.41 -12.67
CA GLN A 256 3.24 -18.44 -13.61
C GLN A 256 2.19 -19.07 -14.55
N PRO A 257 2.38 -20.28 -15.13
CA PRO A 257 1.34 -20.90 -15.96
C PRO A 257 0.03 -21.16 -15.22
N VAL A 258 0.09 -21.50 -13.92
CA VAL A 258 -1.09 -21.76 -13.08
C VAL A 258 -1.80 -20.45 -12.76
N LEU A 259 -1.04 -19.41 -12.35
CA LEU A 259 -1.55 -18.09 -12.05
C LEU A 259 -2.22 -17.43 -13.27
N LEU A 260 -1.53 -17.42 -14.41
CA LEU A 260 -2.10 -16.85 -15.65
C LEU A 260 -3.22 -17.73 -16.21
N GLY A 261 -3.21 -19.03 -15.94
CA GLY A 261 -4.30 -19.97 -16.24
C GLY A 261 -5.58 -19.64 -15.47
N PHE A 262 -5.47 -19.26 -14.20
CA PHE A 262 -6.61 -18.74 -13.41
C PHE A 262 -7.20 -17.47 -14.03
N LEU A 263 -6.36 -16.47 -14.31
CA LEU A 263 -6.82 -15.18 -14.82
C LEU A 263 -7.43 -15.31 -16.23
N SER A 264 -6.81 -16.12 -17.10
CA SER A 264 -7.33 -16.45 -18.42
C SER A 264 -8.71 -17.13 -18.32
N TYR A 265 -8.84 -18.11 -17.43
CA TYR A 265 -10.11 -18.80 -17.20
C TYR A 265 -11.21 -17.83 -16.77
N TYR A 266 -10.94 -17.00 -15.79
CA TYR A 266 -11.90 -16.05 -15.24
C TYR A 266 -12.39 -15.04 -16.29
N TYR A 267 -11.49 -14.45 -17.08
CA TYR A 267 -11.86 -13.51 -18.13
C TYR A 267 -12.61 -14.15 -19.29
N ASN A 268 -12.29 -15.39 -19.67
CA ASN A 268 -13.04 -16.08 -20.69
C ASN A 268 -14.46 -16.44 -20.20
N GLN A 269 -14.61 -16.88 -18.94
CA GLN A 269 -15.93 -17.11 -18.36
C GLN A 269 -16.76 -15.82 -18.27
N ALA A 270 -16.14 -14.69 -17.95
CA ALA A 270 -16.80 -13.39 -17.94
C ALA A 270 -17.41 -13.02 -19.30
N ILE A 271 -16.72 -13.35 -20.40
CA ILE A 271 -17.26 -13.19 -21.76
C ILE A 271 -18.50 -14.06 -21.97
N GLU A 272 -18.44 -15.35 -21.58
CA GLU A 272 -19.57 -16.25 -21.69
C GLU A 272 -20.80 -15.75 -20.90
N TRP A 273 -20.56 -15.09 -19.75
CA TRP A 273 -21.63 -14.49 -18.94
C TRP A 273 -22.10 -13.12 -19.44
N ASN A 274 -21.45 -12.57 -20.46
CA ASN A 274 -21.63 -11.19 -20.91
C ASN A 274 -21.47 -10.18 -19.75
N LYS A 275 -20.40 -10.34 -18.94
CA LYS A 275 -20.07 -9.51 -17.78
C LYS A 275 -18.68 -8.91 -17.93
N GLU A 276 -18.50 -7.73 -17.38
CA GLU A 276 -17.19 -7.18 -17.03
C GLU A 276 -16.89 -7.51 -15.57
N VAL A 277 -15.71 -8.09 -15.32
CA VAL A 277 -15.29 -8.57 -13.99
C VAL A 277 -13.96 -7.96 -13.58
N VAL A 278 -13.62 -8.07 -12.31
CA VAL A 278 -12.38 -7.56 -11.72
C VAL A 278 -11.63 -8.71 -11.02
N ALA A 279 -10.37 -8.88 -11.34
CA ALA A 279 -9.43 -9.64 -10.52
C ALA A 279 -8.53 -8.67 -9.76
N THR A 280 -8.25 -8.93 -8.48
CA THR A 280 -7.30 -8.12 -7.71
C THR A 280 -6.05 -8.91 -7.36
N TYR A 281 -4.98 -8.22 -6.96
CA TYR A 281 -3.72 -8.82 -6.56
C TYR A 281 -2.98 -7.91 -5.58
N LYS A 282 -2.16 -8.51 -4.70
CA LYS A 282 -1.12 -7.82 -3.92
C LYS A 282 0.26 -8.00 -4.54
N ASP A 283 0.53 -9.15 -5.14
CA ASP A 283 1.77 -9.50 -5.82
C ASP A 283 1.53 -10.47 -7.00
N GLY A 284 2.56 -10.84 -7.74
CA GLY A 284 2.54 -11.89 -8.79
C GLY A 284 1.85 -11.51 -10.11
N LEU A 285 1.05 -10.46 -10.15
CA LEU A 285 0.40 -9.91 -11.35
C LEU A 285 0.83 -8.46 -11.59
N ASN A 286 0.24 -7.78 -12.57
CA ASN A 286 0.52 -6.37 -12.86
C ASN A 286 -0.77 -5.59 -13.14
N SER A 287 -0.68 -4.26 -13.06
CA SER A 287 -1.81 -3.34 -13.18
C SER A 287 -2.45 -3.26 -14.58
N LYS A 288 -1.83 -3.84 -15.60
CA LYS A 288 -2.41 -3.92 -16.95
C LYS A 288 -3.41 -5.06 -17.07
N CYS A 289 -3.31 -6.09 -16.22
CA CYS A 289 -4.18 -7.26 -16.29
C CYS A 289 -5.02 -7.50 -15.03
N ALA A 290 -4.79 -6.77 -13.92
CA ALA A 290 -5.55 -6.90 -12.68
C ALA A 290 -5.48 -5.60 -11.87
N VAL A 291 -6.28 -5.47 -10.82
CA VAL A 291 -6.33 -4.30 -9.93
C VAL A 291 -5.43 -4.53 -8.72
N LEU A 292 -4.46 -3.63 -8.50
CA LEU A 292 -3.60 -3.67 -7.32
C LEU A 292 -4.42 -3.37 -6.05
N ASP A 293 -4.22 -4.17 -5.03
CA ASP A 293 -4.76 -3.95 -3.69
C ASP A 293 -3.67 -3.48 -2.72
N TYR A 294 -3.98 -2.42 -1.95
CA TYR A 294 -3.12 -1.90 -0.89
C TYR A 294 -3.72 -2.25 0.48
N GLU A 295 -3.04 -3.08 1.25
CA GLU A 295 -3.55 -3.44 2.57
C GLU A 295 -3.46 -2.27 3.55
N ARG A 296 -4.61 -1.92 4.16
CA ARG A 296 -4.76 -0.88 5.19
C ARG A 296 -4.05 0.43 4.85
N GLY A 297 -4.17 0.86 3.61
CA GLY A 297 -3.43 2.04 3.18
C GLY A 297 -3.83 2.53 1.81
N GLY A 298 -2.84 3.02 1.10
CA GLY A 298 -2.95 3.53 -0.26
C GLY A 298 -1.80 4.47 -0.60
N PRO A 299 -1.66 4.84 -1.86
CA PRO A 299 -0.62 5.75 -2.29
C PRO A 299 -0.76 7.13 -1.63
N PRO A 300 0.35 7.88 -1.48
CA PRO A 300 0.32 9.22 -0.89
C PRO A 300 -0.41 10.23 -1.76
N ASP A 301 -0.51 10.00 -3.07
CA ASP A 301 -1.13 10.88 -4.05
C ASP A 301 -1.99 10.09 -5.04
N ILE A 302 -2.60 10.80 -6.02
CA ILE A 302 -3.39 10.23 -7.10
C ILE A 302 -2.51 9.33 -7.97
N THR A 303 -2.98 8.11 -8.24
CA THR A 303 -2.34 7.19 -9.17
C THR A 303 -3.01 7.23 -10.53
N GLU A 304 -2.27 6.91 -11.58
CA GLU A 304 -2.81 6.76 -12.93
C GLU A 304 -3.77 5.57 -13.01
N ASN A 305 -3.38 4.43 -12.45
CA ASN A 305 -4.20 3.24 -12.38
C ASN A 305 -5.15 3.30 -11.19
N TYR A 306 -6.38 2.80 -11.39
CA TYR A 306 -7.31 2.53 -10.30
C TYR A 306 -6.81 1.37 -9.44
N TRP A 307 -7.11 1.43 -8.16
CA TRP A 307 -6.70 0.46 -7.17
C TRP A 307 -7.81 0.14 -6.16
N LEU A 308 -7.62 -0.89 -5.41
CA LEU A 308 -8.45 -1.26 -4.27
C LEU A 308 -7.63 -1.12 -2.98
N THR A 309 -8.27 -0.84 -1.87
CA THR A 309 -7.72 -1.10 -0.54
C THR A 309 -8.67 -2.00 0.22
N ASP A 310 -8.14 -3.04 0.82
CA ASP A 310 -8.81 -3.73 1.90
C ASP A 310 -8.45 -3.07 3.24
N ASP A 311 -9.45 -2.70 4.01
CA ASP A 311 -9.28 -2.10 5.33
C ASP A 311 -10.25 -2.75 6.31
N ALA A 312 -9.97 -2.66 7.59
CA ALA A 312 -10.82 -3.28 8.62
C ALA A 312 -11.46 -2.23 9.52
N ILE A 313 -12.69 -2.54 9.95
CA ILE A 313 -13.38 -1.76 10.99
C ILE A 313 -12.71 -1.93 12.36
N SER A 314 -11.99 -3.04 12.53
CA SER A 314 -11.26 -3.37 13.75
C SER A 314 -9.80 -2.94 13.68
N SER A 315 -9.24 -2.58 14.85
CA SER A 315 -7.86 -2.08 14.98
C SER A 315 -6.83 -3.17 15.25
N SER A 316 -7.24 -4.42 15.56
CA SER A 316 -6.34 -5.45 16.07
C SER A 316 -6.43 -6.80 15.36
N SER A 317 -7.51 -7.10 14.65
CA SER A 317 -7.71 -8.40 13.98
C SER A 317 -8.67 -8.26 12.81
N TRP A 318 -8.51 -9.09 11.78
CA TRP A 318 -9.46 -9.18 10.68
C TRP A 318 -10.70 -10.00 11.06
N CYS A 319 -10.56 -11.03 11.91
CA CYS A 319 -11.68 -11.81 12.43
C CYS A 319 -12.10 -11.35 13.84
N TYR A 320 -13.25 -11.84 14.31
CA TYR A 320 -13.72 -11.54 15.66
C TYR A 320 -12.84 -12.21 16.74
N THR A 321 -12.46 -11.42 17.74
CA THR A 321 -11.78 -11.88 18.94
C THR A 321 -12.39 -11.21 20.19
N LYS A 322 -12.24 -11.84 21.37
CA LYS A 322 -12.66 -11.22 22.63
C LYS A 322 -11.88 -9.95 22.90
N GLY A 323 -12.60 -8.85 23.17
CA GLY A 323 -11.98 -7.55 23.46
C GLY A 323 -11.43 -6.83 22.23
N ILE A 324 -11.84 -7.24 21.01
CA ILE A 324 -11.46 -6.57 19.76
C ILE A 324 -11.80 -5.07 19.82
N GLY A 325 -10.82 -4.23 19.49
CA GLY A 325 -10.99 -2.79 19.38
C GLY A 325 -11.51 -2.38 18.00
N TYR A 326 -12.21 -1.25 17.93
CA TYR A 326 -12.74 -0.69 16.69
C TYR A 326 -12.23 0.73 16.46
N TYR A 327 -12.01 1.09 15.20
CA TYR A 327 -11.80 2.47 14.80
C TYR A 327 -13.09 3.28 14.95
N SER A 328 -12.97 4.59 15.20
CA SER A 328 -14.11 5.46 15.20
C SER A 328 -14.76 5.52 13.81
N LYS A 329 -16.07 5.78 13.76
CA LYS A 329 -16.79 5.99 12.50
C LYS A 329 -16.22 7.12 11.67
N LYS A 330 -15.59 8.11 12.30
CA LYS A 330 -14.91 9.23 11.64
C LYS A 330 -13.60 8.77 10.99
N GLN A 331 -12.78 7.99 11.70
CA GLN A 331 -11.55 7.43 11.17
C GLN A 331 -11.82 6.59 9.92
N VAL A 332 -12.80 5.68 9.99
CA VAL A 332 -13.15 4.82 8.84
C VAL A 332 -13.66 5.64 7.66
N LEU A 333 -14.56 6.61 7.89
CA LEU A 333 -15.09 7.45 6.81
C LEU A 333 -14.02 8.34 6.19
N HIS A 334 -13.16 8.96 6.99
CA HIS A 334 -12.11 9.85 6.49
C HIS A 334 -11.07 9.08 5.67
N ALA A 335 -10.70 7.87 6.10
CA ALA A 335 -9.87 6.97 5.31
C ALA A 335 -10.54 6.66 3.97
N PHE A 336 -11.82 6.29 3.96
CA PHE A 336 -12.56 6.04 2.73
C PHE A 336 -12.58 7.26 1.78
N ILE A 337 -12.89 8.44 2.29
CA ILE A 337 -12.89 9.69 1.50
C ILE A 337 -11.51 9.96 0.89
N ASP A 338 -10.44 9.76 1.65
CA ASP A 338 -9.08 9.91 1.18
C ASP A 338 -8.77 8.94 0.01
N ARG A 339 -9.17 7.66 0.11
CA ARG A 339 -8.95 6.65 -0.93
C ARG A 339 -9.63 7.03 -2.25
N ILE A 340 -10.90 7.40 -2.20
CA ILE A 340 -11.66 7.75 -3.42
C ILE A 340 -11.15 9.03 -4.09
N SER A 341 -10.58 9.97 -3.34
CA SER A 341 -9.96 11.17 -3.89
C SER A 341 -8.66 10.90 -4.65
N LYS A 342 -8.09 9.69 -4.51
CA LYS A 342 -6.82 9.25 -5.11
C LYS A 342 -6.98 8.13 -6.15
N ASN A 343 -8.17 7.94 -6.72
CA ASN A 343 -8.54 6.86 -7.64
C ASN A 343 -8.62 5.47 -6.99
N GLY A 344 -8.75 5.38 -5.65
CA GLY A 344 -8.95 4.12 -4.95
C GLY A 344 -10.42 3.78 -4.74
N ASN A 345 -10.72 2.49 -4.68
CA ASN A 345 -11.94 1.95 -4.08
C ASN A 345 -11.58 1.35 -2.72
N MET A 346 -12.54 1.24 -1.82
CA MET A 346 -12.35 0.63 -0.52
C MET A 346 -13.28 -0.55 -0.32
N ILE A 347 -12.72 -1.68 0.15
CA ILE A 347 -13.50 -2.77 0.70
C ILE A 347 -13.26 -2.86 2.20
N LEU A 348 -14.32 -2.70 2.99
CA LEU A 348 -14.25 -2.62 4.45
C LEU A 348 -14.56 -3.98 5.06
N ASN A 349 -13.61 -4.54 5.79
CA ASN A 349 -13.78 -5.78 6.51
C ASN A 349 -14.59 -5.58 7.80
N ILE A 350 -15.54 -6.50 8.01
CA ILE A 350 -16.17 -6.72 9.31
C ILE A 350 -15.81 -8.08 9.86
N SER A 351 -16.00 -8.27 11.16
CA SER A 351 -15.57 -9.45 11.92
C SER A 351 -16.77 -10.08 12.63
N PRO A 352 -17.59 -10.90 11.93
CA PRO A 352 -18.70 -11.61 12.56
C PRO A 352 -18.19 -12.66 13.55
N LYS A 353 -18.98 -12.97 14.59
CA LYS A 353 -18.72 -14.09 15.49
C LYS A 353 -18.94 -15.42 14.78
N ALA A 354 -18.32 -16.49 15.30
CA ALA A 354 -18.41 -17.82 14.73
C ALA A 354 -19.86 -18.34 14.56
N ASP A 355 -20.79 -17.88 15.40
CA ASP A 355 -22.21 -18.23 15.34
C ASP A 355 -23.01 -17.49 14.24
N GLY A 356 -22.38 -16.53 13.55
CA GLY A 356 -22.97 -15.70 12.51
C GLY A 356 -23.61 -14.41 13.00
N SER A 357 -23.48 -14.04 14.29
CA SER A 357 -23.90 -12.74 14.78
C SER A 357 -22.88 -11.64 14.44
N ILE A 358 -23.34 -10.46 14.02
CA ILE A 358 -22.48 -9.29 13.84
C ILE A 358 -22.59 -8.43 15.09
N PRO A 359 -21.46 -8.10 15.78
CA PRO A 359 -21.45 -7.21 16.94
C PRO A 359 -22.14 -5.86 16.70
N GLN A 360 -22.82 -5.34 17.71
CA GLN A 360 -23.62 -4.11 17.58
C GLN A 360 -22.76 -2.90 17.24
N GLU A 361 -21.56 -2.82 17.80
CA GLU A 361 -20.62 -1.73 17.54
C GLU A 361 -20.25 -1.65 16.05
N GLN A 362 -20.05 -2.80 15.38
CA GLN A 362 -19.78 -2.84 13.94
C GLN A 362 -20.99 -2.39 13.13
N LYS A 363 -22.21 -2.85 13.51
CA LYS A 363 -23.47 -2.40 12.89
C LYS A 363 -23.63 -0.88 12.99
N ASP A 364 -23.34 -0.30 14.16
CA ASP A 364 -23.48 1.14 14.41
C ASP A 364 -22.52 1.98 13.57
N ILE A 365 -21.29 1.50 13.36
CA ILE A 365 -20.33 2.15 12.47
C ILE A 365 -20.80 2.08 11.02
N LEU A 366 -21.20 0.91 10.53
CA LEU A 366 -21.70 0.70 9.17
C LEU A 366 -22.93 1.57 8.88
N ILE A 367 -23.91 1.59 9.74
CA ILE A 367 -25.13 2.41 9.58
C ILE A 367 -24.80 3.91 9.61
N SER A 368 -23.83 4.33 10.42
CA SER A 368 -23.38 5.73 10.45
C SER A 368 -22.74 6.15 9.13
N ILE A 369 -21.91 5.29 8.54
CA ILE A 369 -21.32 5.49 7.20
C ILE A 369 -22.41 5.54 6.13
N GLY A 370 -23.36 4.60 6.18
CA GLY A 370 -24.49 4.56 5.24
C GLY A 370 -25.38 5.79 5.32
N ALA A 371 -25.66 6.29 6.53
CA ALA A 371 -26.41 7.54 6.72
C ALA A 371 -25.69 8.75 6.09
N TRP A 372 -24.35 8.81 6.21
CA TRP A 372 -23.53 9.81 5.56
C TRP A 372 -23.56 9.66 4.03
N LEU A 373 -23.37 8.43 3.50
CA LEU A 373 -23.41 8.14 2.07
C LEU A 373 -24.80 8.41 1.45
N LYS A 374 -25.89 8.14 2.15
CA LYS A 374 -27.24 8.49 1.69
C LYS A 374 -27.42 9.98 1.49
N LYS A 375 -26.70 10.80 2.26
CA LYS A 375 -26.79 12.26 2.22
C LYS A 375 -25.83 12.87 1.20
N TYR A 376 -24.59 12.35 1.13
CA TYR A 376 -23.50 12.94 0.39
C TYR A 376 -23.00 12.08 -0.78
N GLY A 377 -23.68 10.99 -1.09
CA GLY A 377 -23.23 9.99 -2.07
C GLY A 377 -23.01 10.52 -3.48
N GLU A 378 -23.60 11.67 -3.84
CA GLU A 378 -23.30 12.32 -5.12
C GLU A 378 -21.84 12.79 -5.25
N ALA A 379 -21.18 13.08 -4.12
CA ALA A 379 -19.76 13.42 -4.07
C ALA A 379 -18.84 12.19 -4.02
N VAL A 380 -19.41 10.98 -4.01
CA VAL A 380 -18.72 9.70 -3.87
C VAL A 380 -18.92 8.81 -5.08
N TYR A 381 -20.16 8.33 -5.29
CA TYR A 381 -20.45 7.37 -6.35
C TYR A 381 -20.38 8.03 -7.74
N SER A 382 -19.89 7.26 -8.72
CA SER A 382 -19.73 7.74 -10.09
C SER A 382 -18.87 9.01 -10.23
N THR A 383 -18.01 9.26 -9.25
CA THR A 383 -17.03 10.37 -9.28
C THR A 383 -15.67 9.90 -9.77
N ARG A 384 -14.76 10.85 -10.02
CA ARG A 384 -13.36 10.63 -10.38
C ARG A 384 -12.48 11.50 -9.46
N ALA A 385 -11.22 11.14 -9.31
CA ALA A 385 -10.25 12.07 -8.72
C ALA A 385 -10.18 13.35 -9.54
N TRP A 386 -9.98 14.48 -8.88
CA TRP A 386 -9.65 15.74 -9.55
C TRP A 386 -8.12 15.84 -9.70
N GLU A 387 -7.60 16.98 -10.20
CA GLU A 387 -6.16 17.19 -10.40
C GLU A 387 -5.36 17.23 -9.09
N LYS A 388 -6.00 17.59 -7.98
CA LYS A 388 -5.49 17.46 -6.62
C LYS A 388 -6.42 16.58 -5.80
N TYR A 389 -5.87 15.63 -5.03
CA TYR A 389 -6.69 14.78 -4.17
C TYR A 389 -7.23 15.53 -2.96
N GLY A 390 -6.50 16.57 -2.50
CA GLY A 390 -6.90 17.29 -1.29
C GLY A 390 -5.88 18.33 -0.83
N GLU A 391 -6.21 18.95 0.28
CA GLU A 391 -5.40 19.91 1.01
C GLU A 391 -5.49 19.64 2.52
N GLY A 392 -4.55 20.14 3.28
CA GLY A 392 -4.56 20.13 4.75
C GLY A 392 -3.37 19.41 5.36
N PRO A 393 -3.23 19.51 6.69
CA PRO A 393 -2.07 19.01 7.41
C PRO A 393 -2.05 17.50 7.59
N THR A 394 -3.24 16.84 7.56
CA THR A 394 -3.33 15.41 7.89
C THR A 394 -2.93 14.55 6.69
N LYS A 395 -1.83 13.81 6.84
CA LYS A 395 -1.41 12.79 5.88
C LYS A 395 -2.15 11.49 6.16
N MET A 396 -2.73 10.90 5.12
CA MET A 396 -3.45 9.64 5.15
C MET A 396 -2.91 8.73 4.06
N GLY A 397 -2.96 7.43 4.32
CA GLY A 397 -2.38 6.43 3.43
C GLY A 397 -0.93 6.16 3.78
N ALA A 398 -0.61 4.91 4.03
CA ALA A 398 0.74 4.40 4.08
C ALA A 398 1.07 3.78 2.73
N ALA A 399 2.32 3.83 2.32
CA ALA A 399 2.79 3.10 1.16
C ALA A 399 2.58 1.58 1.35
N HIS A 400 2.54 0.86 0.24
CA HIS A 400 2.41 -0.60 0.24
C HIS A 400 3.38 -1.27 1.24
N GLY A 401 2.85 -2.13 2.10
CA GLY A 401 3.62 -2.85 3.12
C GLY A 401 3.69 -2.18 4.49
N ILE A 402 3.20 -0.95 4.66
CA ILE A 402 3.10 -0.30 5.96
C ILE A 402 1.62 -0.20 6.33
N MET A 403 1.18 -1.02 7.27
CA MET A 403 -0.19 -0.99 7.77
C MET A 403 -0.44 0.28 8.57
N GLY A 404 -1.01 1.31 7.91
CA GLY A 404 -1.36 2.58 8.54
C GLY A 404 -2.74 2.54 9.20
N ALA A 405 -2.82 2.92 10.47
CA ALA A 405 -4.11 3.11 11.11
C ALA A 405 -4.89 4.25 10.45
N PRO A 406 -6.20 4.12 10.23
CA PRO A 406 -7.04 5.23 9.82
C PRO A 406 -6.94 6.40 10.80
N VAL A 407 -6.80 7.62 10.29
CA VAL A 407 -6.71 8.84 11.11
C VAL A 407 -7.87 9.78 10.85
N GLU A 408 -8.21 10.62 11.84
CA GLU A 408 -9.23 11.65 11.66
C GLU A 408 -8.58 12.91 11.08
N GLY A 409 -9.18 13.45 10.02
CA GLY A 409 -8.84 14.78 9.50
C GLY A 409 -9.44 15.89 10.35
N THR A 410 -8.93 17.10 10.18
CA THR A 410 -9.30 18.32 10.89
C THR A 410 -10.23 19.22 10.05
N ALA A 411 -10.62 20.35 10.59
CA ALA A 411 -11.36 21.38 9.87
C ALA A 411 -10.55 22.09 8.77
N ASN A 412 -9.25 21.84 8.71
CA ASN A 412 -8.35 22.35 7.67
C ASN A 412 -8.00 21.32 6.60
N ASP A 413 -8.59 20.11 6.69
CA ASP A 413 -8.38 19.04 5.74
C ASP A 413 -9.55 18.94 4.75
N PHE A 414 -9.21 18.95 3.47
CA PHE A 414 -10.16 18.83 2.36
C PHE A 414 -9.75 17.68 1.46
N ARG A 415 -10.75 17.02 0.86
CA ARG A 415 -10.54 16.04 -0.22
C ARG A 415 -11.40 16.42 -1.40
N PHE A 416 -10.90 16.20 -2.61
CA PHE A 416 -11.59 16.58 -3.84
C PHE A 416 -12.00 15.37 -4.65
N THR A 417 -13.22 15.42 -5.16
CA THR A 417 -13.70 14.50 -6.21
C THR A 417 -14.42 15.34 -7.27
N LYS A 418 -14.50 14.84 -8.51
CA LYS A 418 -15.25 15.49 -9.58
C LYS A 418 -16.31 14.56 -10.17
N SER A 419 -17.38 15.14 -10.70
CA SER A 419 -18.38 14.38 -11.44
C SER A 419 -17.76 13.75 -12.70
N LYS A 420 -18.33 12.64 -13.14
CA LYS A 420 -17.85 11.89 -14.32
C LYS A 420 -17.91 12.74 -15.61
N ASP A 421 -18.87 13.62 -15.73
CA ASP A 421 -19.04 14.56 -16.83
C ASP A 421 -18.17 15.82 -16.74
N ASN A 422 -17.31 15.90 -15.70
CA ASN A 422 -16.38 17.01 -15.47
C ASN A 422 -17.02 18.40 -15.29
N THR A 423 -18.30 18.47 -14.87
CA THR A 423 -19.03 19.75 -14.69
C THR A 423 -19.14 20.19 -13.25
N THR A 424 -18.87 19.32 -12.30
CA THR A 424 -19.01 19.57 -10.87
C THR A 424 -17.77 19.12 -10.10
N LEU A 425 -17.27 20.01 -9.24
CA LEU A 425 -16.20 19.70 -8.28
C LEU A 425 -16.81 19.62 -6.87
N TYR A 426 -16.45 18.60 -6.12
CA TYR A 426 -16.84 18.44 -4.73
C TYR A 426 -15.61 18.66 -3.83
N ALA A 427 -15.72 19.59 -2.88
CA ALA A 427 -14.77 19.75 -1.79
C ALA A 427 -15.36 19.13 -0.52
N ILE A 428 -14.79 18.02 -0.08
CA ILE A 428 -15.21 17.28 1.11
C ILE A 428 -14.39 17.76 2.29
N LEU A 429 -15.02 18.47 3.23
CA LEU A 429 -14.43 18.99 4.46
C LEU A 429 -14.42 17.87 5.49
N LEU A 430 -13.24 17.45 5.95
CA LEU A 430 -13.14 16.39 6.95
C LEU A 430 -13.48 16.86 8.38
N GLY A 431 -13.59 18.18 8.59
CA GLY A 431 -14.05 18.78 9.82
C GLY A 431 -14.70 20.14 9.57
N TRP A 432 -15.43 20.62 10.57
CA TRP A 432 -15.99 21.97 10.60
C TRP A 432 -16.13 22.40 12.05
N GLU A 433 -15.34 23.37 12.47
CA GLU A 433 -15.40 23.91 13.82
C GLU A 433 -16.68 24.72 14.03
N LYS A 434 -17.17 24.73 15.27
CA LYS A 434 -18.46 25.36 15.62
C LYS A 434 -18.54 26.84 15.21
N ASP A 435 -17.45 27.57 15.39
CA ASP A 435 -17.35 29.01 15.15
C ASP A 435 -16.60 29.37 13.85
N GLN A 436 -16.26 28.37 13.03
CA GLN A 436 -15.60 28.58 11.75
C GLN A 436 -16.56 29.25 10.76
N LYS A 437 -16.20 30.41 10.29
CA LYS A 437 -17.03 31.26 9.40
C LYS A 437 -16.65 31.14 7.92
N GLU A 438 -15.46 30.63 7.62
CA GLU A 438 -14.91 30.62 6.28
C GLU A 438 -14.01 29.39 6.09
N VAL A 439 -13.95 28.88 4.87
CA VAL A 439 -12.94 27.92 4.42
C VAL A 439 -12.17 28.46 3.24
N TRP A 440 -10.89 28.12 3.15
CA TRP A 440 -9.97 28.57 2.12
C TRP A 440 -9.44 27.37 1.35
N LEU A 441 -9.91 27.22 0.11
CA LEU A 441 -9.44 26.20 -0.80
C LEU A 441 -8.29 26.77 -1.64
N LYS A 442 -7.04 26.51 -1.21
CA LYS A 442 -5.83 27.09 -1.81
C LYS A 442 -5.59 26.60 -3.24
N SER A 443 -5.89 25.35 -3.52
CA SER A 443 -5.83 24.79 -4.88
C SER A 443 -6.78 25.50 -5.85
N LEU A 444 -7.78 26.21 -5.38
CA LEU A 444 -8.71 26.97 -6.19
C LEU A 444 -8.40 28.49 -6.22
N SER A 445 -7.14 28.87 -5.96
CA SER A 445 -6.69 30.25 -6.12
C SER A 445 -6.66 30.70 -7.59
N SER A 446 -6.77 32.01 -7.84
CA SER A 446 -6.71 32.57 -9.21
C SER A 446 -5.34 32.39 -9.89
N ASN A 447 -4.31 32.01 -9.14
CA ASN A 447 -3.01 31.61 -9.70
C ASN A 447 -3.01 30.19 -10.27
N ARG A 448 -3.96 29.36 -9.86
CA ARG A 448 -4.03 27.92 -10.21
C ARG A 448 -5.16 27.59 -11.20
N ILE A 449 -6.29 28.30 -11.12
CA ILE A 449 -7.48 27.98 -11.90
C ILE A 449 -8.33 29.25 -12.13
N ASP A 450 -8.82 29.44 -13.36
CA ASP A 450 -9.76 30.52 -13.69
C ASP A 450 -11.20 30.09 -13.44
N LEU A 451 -11.85 30.63 -12.40
CA LEU A 451 -13.21 30.24 -12.01
C LEU A 451 -14.32 31.06 -12.64
N LYS A 452 -14.09 31.72 -13.82
CA LYS A 452 -15.11 32.51 -14.48
C LYS A 452 -16.36 31.72 -14.90
N SER A 453 -16.22 30.42 -15.14
CA SER A 453 -17.33 29.49 -15.44
C SER A 453 -18.03 28.94 -14.19
N LEU A 454 -17.60 29.29 -12.97
CA LEU A 454 -18.21 28.83 -11.73
C LEU A 454 -19.58 29.48 -11.56
N LYS A 455 -20.67 28.70 -11.64
CA LYS A 455 -22.07 29.13 -11.52
C LYS A 455 -22.54 29.26 -10.09
N SER A 456 -22.25 28.25 -9.26
CA SER A 456 -22.70 28.22 -7.87
C SER A 456 -21.72 27.48 -6.98
N VAL A 457 -21.69 27.90 -5.71
CA VAL A 457 -21.06 27.18 -4.62
C VAL A 457 -22.13 26.88 -3.59
N GLU A 458 -22.28 25.61 -3.21
CA GLU A 458 -23.41 25.15 -2.39
C GLU A 458 -22.93 24.19 -1.30
N LEU A 459 -23.43 24.35 -0.10
CA LEU A 459 -23.28 23.36 0.95
C LEU A 459 -24.38 22.30 0.80
N ILE A 460 -24.02 21.03 0.75
CA ILE A 460 -25.00 19.95 0.80
C ILE A 460 -25.55 19.88 2.23
N ASN A 461 -26.84 20.15 2.38
CA ASN A 461 -27.50 20.27 3.68
C ASN A 461 -27.93 18.88 4.23
N ASN A 462 -28.28 18.83 5.54
CA ASN A 462 -28.71 17.62 6.24
C ASN A 462 -30.04 16.99 5.76
N LYS A 463 -30.76 17.65 4.84
CA LYS A 463 -31.94 17.06 4.18
C LYS A 463 -31.56 16.64 2.76
N ALA A 464 -31.75 15.37 2.44
CA ALA A 464 -31.46 14.85 1.11
C ALA A 464 -32.11 15.73 0.02
N GLY A 465 -31.27 16.14 -0.98
CA GLY A 465 -31.69 16.98 -2.09
C GLY A 465 -31.83 18.48 -1.79
N LYS A 466 -31.35 18.97 -0.64
CA LYS A 466 -31.29 20.41 -0.36
C LYS A 466 -29.88 20.93 -0.40
N TYR A 467 -29.67 21.98 -1.18
CA TYR A 467 -28.43 22.72 -1.32
C TYR A 467 -28.61 24.11 -0.74
N LEU A 468 -27.64 24.56 0.07
CA LEU A 468 -27.61 25.90 0.62
C LEU A 468 -26.58 26.71 -0.15
N PRO A 469 -27.00 27.75 -0.91
CA PRO A 469 -26.06 28.61 -1.62
C PRO A 469 -25.10 29.31 -0.65
N LEU A 470 -23.83 29.33 -1.03
CA LEU A 470 -22.74 29.98 -0.26
C LEU A 470 -22.19 31.16 -1.07
N THR A 471 -21.82 32.22 -0.37
CA THR A 471 -21.06 33.31 -0.96
C THR A 471 -19.57 32.96 -0.94
N TYR A 472 -18.87 33.43 -1.96
CA TYR A 472 -17.45 33.15 -2.14
C TYR A 472 -16.71 34.28 -2.80
N LYS A 473 -15.38 34.29 -2.66
CA LYS A 473 -14.48 35.20 -3.35
C LYS A 473 -13.19 34.46 -3.71
N GLN A 474 -12.78 34.55 -4.96
CA GLN A 474 -11.47 34.06 -5.38
C GLN A 474 -10.44 35.19 -5.36
N ASP A 475 -9.25 34.91 -4.86
CA ASP A 475 -8.05 35.76 -5.00
C ASP A 475 -6.80 34.92 -5.31
N ALA A 476 -5.62 35.52 -5.32
CA ALA A 476 -4.36 34.89 -5.64
C ALA A 476 -3.95 33.81 -4.61
N THR A 477 -4.59 33.76 -3.44
CA THR A 477 -4.24 32.84 -2.36
C THR A 477 -5.17 31.65 -2.24
N ALA A 478 -6.49 31.85 -2.53
CA ALA A 478 -7.50 30.79 -2.35
C ALA A 478 -8.83 31.16 -3.01
N LEU A 479 -9.72 30.16 -3.14
CA LEU A 479 -11.16 30.37 -3.15
C LEU A 479 -11.64 30.39 -1.70
N LYS A 480 -12.09 31.56 -1.23
CA LYS A 480 -12.63 31.79 0.11
C LYS A 480 -14.13 31.65 0.10
N ILE A 481 -14.67 30.75 0.90
CA ILE A 481 -16.09 30.41 0.93
C ILE A 481 -16.64 30.72 2.32
N ASN A 482 -17.66 31.57 2.41
CA ASN A 482 -18.32 31.91 3.66
C ASN A 482 -19.23 30.75 4.10
N LEU A 483 -18.98 30.20 5.29
CA LEU A 483 -19.80 29.17 5.87
C LEU A 483 -20.93 29.78 6.74
N PRO A 484 -22.11 29.19 6.74
CA PRO A 484 -23.17 29.57 7.67
C PRO A 484 -22.80 29.13 9.09
N LYS A 485 -23.53 29.64 10.08
CA LYS A 485 -23.42 29.10 11.43
C LYS A 485 -23.73 27.60 11.42
N ARG A 486 -22.80 26.77 11.92
CA ARG A 486 -22.97 25.31 11.98
C ARG A 486 -24.22 24.96 12.80
N SER A 487 -25.23 24.39 12.15
CA SER A 487 -26.50 24.03 12.77
C SER A 487 -26.67 22.53 13.03
N PHE A 488 -25.70 21.71 12.59
CA PHE A 488 -25.67 20.26 12.76
C PHE A 488 -24.20 19.77 12.81
N GLU A 489 -24.03 18.61 13.39
CA GLU A 489 -22.75 17.89 13.38
C GLU A 489 -22.86 16.68 12.48
N ASP A 490 -21.81 16.41 11.72
CA ASP A 490 -21.72 15.26 10.83
C ASP A 490 -20.28 14.72 10.80
N LEU A 491 -20.08 13.56 10.19
CA LEU A 491 -18.78 12.92 10.11
C LEU A 491 -17.82 13.67 9.16
N ALA A 492 -18.36 14.23 8.08
CA ALA A 492 -17.70 15.13 7.14
C ALA A 492 -18.78 15.96 6.41
N TYR A 493 -18.38 17.03 5.72
CA TYR A 493 -19.29 17.96 5.06
C TYR A 493 -18.89 18.13 3.60
N VAL A 494 -19.82 18.47 2.72
CA VAL A 494 -19.54 18.60 1.29
C VAL A 494 -19.97 19.96 0.77
N VAL A 495 -19.04 20.67 0.15
CA VAL A 495 -19.26 21.85 -0.65
C VAL A 495 -19.22 21.44 -2.12
N LYS A 496 -20.28 21.76 -2.85
CA LYS A 496 -20.47 21.48 -4.27
C LYS A 496 -20.21 22.74 -5.08
N LEU A 497 -19.36 22.65 -6.08
CA LEU A 497 -19.01 23.73 -6.99
C LEU A 497 -19.50 23.33 -8.39
N ASN A 498 -20.49 24.04 -8.92
CA ASN A 498 -21.07 23.76 -10.25
C ASN A 498 -20.52 24.72 -11.29
N PHE A 499 -20.10 24.23 -12.44
CA PHE A 499 -19.52 24.98 -13.54
C PHE A 499 -20.46 25.05 -14.75
N GLU A 500 -20.29 26.08 -15.56
CA GLU A 500 -20.88 26.14 -16.91
C GLU A 500 -19.92 25.48 -17.90
N GLY A 501 -20.23 24.22 -18.26
CA GLY A 501 -19.33 23.34 -18.99
C GLY A 501 -18.30 22.67 -18.08
N ASP A 502 -17.18 22.34 -18.64
CA ASP A 502 -16.12 21.62 -17.93
C ASP A 502 -15.50 22.44 -16.81
N ILE A 503 -15.03 21.75 -15.76
CA ILE A 503 -14.14 22.34 -14.77
C ILE A 503 -12.92 22.90 -15.52
N PRO A 504 -12.55 24.18 -15.31
CA PRO A 504 -11.42 24.76 -16.00
C PRO A 504 -10.11 24.02 -15.77
N PRO A 505 -9.16 24.09 -16.69
CA PRO A 505 -7.83 23.52 -16.52
C PRO A 505 -7.15 24.02 -15.24
N PHE A 506 -6.54 23.10 -14.51
CA PHE A 506 -5.78 23.38 -13.31
C PHE A 506 -4.30 23.56 -13.66
N ASP A 507 -3.70 24.64 -13.23
CA ASP A 507 -2.26 24.89 -13.38
C ASP A 507 -1.50 24.20 -12.25
N ASN A 508 -0.91 23.06 -12.56
CA ASN A 508 -0.35 22.11 -11.60
C ASN A 508 1.11 22.42 -11.19
N TYR A 509 1.59 23.64 -11.42
CA TYR A 509 2.97 24.00 -11.09
C TYR A 509 3.29 23.82 -9.60
N VAL A 510 4.58 23.62 -9.29
CA VAL A 510 5.10 23.53 -7.94
C VAL A 510 5.88 24.79 -7.59
N ASP A 511 5.72 25.27 -6.36
CA ASP A 511 6.57 26.31 -5.80
C ASP A 511 7.71 25.64 -5.03
N ILE A 512 8.89 25.58 -5.67
CA ILE A 512 10.10 24.97 -5.12
C ILE A 512 10.92 26.04 -4.41
N ASP A 513 11.45 25.72 -3.23
CA ASP A 513 12.39 26.60 -2.54
C ASP A 513 13.66 26.75 -3.38
N GLY A 514 13.97 27.97 -3.79
CA GLY A 514 15.16 28.29 -4.57
C GLY A 514 16.41 28.50 -3.72
N THR A 515 16.34 28.32 -2.39
CA THR A 515 17.48 28.54 -1.48
C THR A 515 18.53 27.43 -1.60
N PRO A 516 18.18 26.12 -1.51
CA PRO A 516 19.16 25.05 -1.61
C PRO A 516 19.59 24.77 -3.05
N TYR A 517 20.65 23.98 -3.18
CA TYR A 517 20.98 23.30 -4.41
C TYR A 517 20.30 21.94 -4.45
N TYR A 518 20.05 21.44 -5.66
CA TYR A 518 19.36 20.16 -5.90
C TYR A 518 20.18 19.25 -6.80
N HIS A 519 20.09 17.96 -6.57
CA HIS A 519 20.32 16.96 -7.59
C HIS A 519 19.02 16.74 -8.38
N ILE A 520 19.08 16.78 -9.71
CA ILE A 520 17.98 16.42 -10.60
C ILE A 520 18.14 14.95 -10.97
N VAL A 521 17.26 14.10 -10.44
CA VAL A 521 17.37 12.64 -10.42
C VAL A 521 16.25 12.05 -11.28
N PRO A 522 16.52 11.21 -12.29
CA PRO A 522 15.45 10.54 -13.03
C PRO A 522 14.76 9.50 -12.12
N VAL A 523 13.44 9.35 -12.25
CA VAL A 523 12.64 8.44 -11.46
C VAL A 523 13.03 6.98 -11.69
N GLU A 524 13.09 6.03 -11.75
CA GLU A 524 13.48 4.64 -12.07
C GLU A 524 14.96 4.31 -11.85
N ASN A 525 15.67 5.09 -11.02
CA ASN A 525 17.13 5.01 -10.93
C ASN A 525 17.68 4.78 -9.51
N ASN A 526 16.97 4.25 -8.56
CA ASN A 526 17.46 4.06 -7.19
C ASN A 526 18.39 5.21 -6.67
N GLU A 527 18.16 6.44 -7.16
CA GLU A 527 18.87 7.70 -6.82
C GLU A 527 20.39 7.74 -7.03
N LYS A 528 20.96 6.78 -7.74
CA LYS A 528 22.41 6.69 -7.99
C LYS A 528 22.91 7.61 -9.10
N LEU A 529 22.07 7.89 -10.11
CA LEU A 529 22.40 8.74 -11.24
C LEU A 529 21.68 10.08 -11.15
N VAL A 530 22.35 11.14 -11.53
CA VAL A 530 21.87 12.52 -11.50
C VAL A 530 22.27 13.26 -12.79
N LEU A 531 21.53 14.32 -13.13
CA LEU A 531 21.84 15.15 -14.29
C LEU A 531 23.13 15.95 -14.04
N GLY A 532 24.14 15.76 -14.89
CA GLY A 532 25.38 16.52 -14.91
C GLY A 532 25.35 17.80 -15.76
N SER A 533 26.35 18.67 -15.62
CA SER A 533 26.51 19.92 -16.40
C SER A 533 26.76 19.68 -17.88
N ASP A 534 27.16 18.48 -18.27
CA ASP A 534 27.30 18.02 -19.66
C ASP A 534 25.99 17.48 -20.25
N LEU A 535 24.91 17.54 -19.45
CA LEU A 535 23.56 17.07 -19.78
C LEU A 535 23.48 15.55 -20.00
N THR A 536 24.38 14.82 -19.39
CA THR A 536 24.33 13.36 -19.28
C THR A 536 24.02 12.93 -17.84
N LEU A 537 23.54 11.70 -17.68
CA LEU A 537 23.40 11.09 -16.37
C LEU A 537 24.78 10.65 -15.86
N THR A 538 25.12 11.06 -14.66
CA THR A 538 26.39 10.72 -14.00
C THR A 538 26.11 10.21 -12.58
N ASN A 539 27.03 9.41 -12.03
CA ASN A 539 26.92 8.97 -10.65
C ASN A 539 26.80 10.17 -9.69
N LYS A 540 25.89 10.06 -8.73
CA LYS A 540 25.70 11.06 -7.68
C LYS A 540 27.01 11.22 -6.89
N ARG A 541 27.63 12.38 -6.99
CA ARG A 541 28.88 12.72 -6.30
C ARG A 541 28.76 14.13 -5.73
N LYS A 542 29.55 14.43 -4.72
CA LYS A 542 29.63 15.78 -4.12
C LYS A 542 30.47 16.77 -4.98
N VAL A 543 30.12 16.86 -6.28
CA VAL A 543 30.80 17.76 -7.23
C VAL A 543 29.79 18.81 -7.73
N HIS A 544 30.21 20.04 -7.87
CA HIS A 544 29.36 21.16 -8.26
C HIS A 544 28.73 20.97 -9.65
N SER A 545 29.38 20.21 -10.54
CA SER A 545 28.89 19.96 -11.90
C SER A 545 27.56 19.20 -11.99
N ASN A 546 27.16 18.47 -10.93
CA ASN A 546 25.88 17.75 -10.87
C ASN A 546 24.86 18.34 -9.90
N GLN A 547 25.08 19.60 -9.48
CA GLN A 547 24.22 20.32 -8.55
C GLN A 547 23.60 21.55 -9.22
N TRP A 548 22.31 21.75 -9.00
CA TRP A 548 21.51 22.74 -9.70
C TRP A 548 20.77 23.67 -8.73
N LYS A 549 20.67 24.93 -9.08
CA LYS A 549 19.86 25.92 -8.37
C LYS A 549 18.64 26.29 -9.19
N LEU A 550 17.48 26.34 -8.53
CA LEU A 550 16.20 26.66 -9.14
C LEU A 550 15.81 28.08 -8.71
N GLU A 551 16.11 29.10 -9.52
CA GLU A 551 15.70 30.48 -9.25
C GLU A 551 14.31 30.73 -9.80
N THR A 552 13.33 30.92 -8.91
CA THR A 552 11.93 31.19 -9.29
C THR A 552 11.75 32.56 -9.96
N ILE A 553 10.89 32.60 -10.96
CA ILE A 553 10.36 33.83 -11.55
C ILE A 553 8.84 33.94 -11.38
N GLY A 554 8.26 33.03 -10.60
CA GLY A 554 6.83 32.97 -10.26
C GLY A 554 6.03 32.00 -11.11
N LYS A 555 4.91 31.51 -10.58
CA LYS A 555 3.98 30.58 -11.23
C LYS A 555 4.66 29.31 -11.79
N GLY A 556 5.54 28.69 -10.96
CA GLY A 556 6.26 27.47 -11.33
C GLY A 556 7.27 27.61 -12.43
N LEU A 557 7.64 28.83 -12.82
CA LEU A 557 8.70 29.09 -13.77
C LEU A 557 10.03 29.37 -13.07
N TYR A 558 11.08 28.75 -13.58
CA TYR A 558 12.42 28.77 -13.00
C TYR A 558 13.50 29.02 -14.04
N LYS A 559 14.60 29.63 -13.60
CA LYS A 559 15.90 29.46 -14.23
C LYS A 559 16.58 28.29 -13.53
N ILE A 560 17.12 27.36 -14.29
CA ILE A 560 17.86 26.21 -13.79
C ILE A 560 19.36 26.48 -14.01
N LEU A 561 20.09 26.79 -12.93
CA LEU A 561 21.50 27.17 -12.96
C LEU A 561 22.35 26.03 -12.47
N ASN A 562 23.48 25.76 -13.15
CA ASN A 562 24.43 24.77 -12.67
C ASN A 562 25.36 25.41 -11.62
N ARG A 563 25.65 24.68 -10.50
CA ARG A 563 26.48 25.20 -9.39
C ARG A 563 27.95 25.45 -9.78
N GLU A 564 28.49 24.72 -10.71
CA GLU A 564 29.87 24.88 -11.18
C GLU A 564 30.10 26.26 -11.81
N ASN A 565 29.05 26.77 -12.48
CA ASN A 565 29.05 28.13 -13.03
C ASN A 565 27.64 28.74 -12.93
N ASN A 566 27.34 29.39 -11.81
CA ASN A 566 26.03 30.00 -11.51
C ASN A 566 25.65 31.23 -12.35
N LYS A 567 26.39 31.55 -13.40
CA LYS A 567 25.97 32.48 -14.46
C LYS A 567 25.35 31.75 -15.66
N ASN A 568 25.55 30.44 -15.76
CA ASN A 568 25.08 29.63 -16.86
C ASN A 568 23.78 28.93 -16.48
N VAL A 569 22.84 28.95 -17.41
CA VAL A 569 21.49 28.34 -17.27
C VAL A 569 21.28 27.24 -18.29
N LEU A 570 20.41 26.31 -17.93
CA LEU A 570 19.87 25.32 -18.85
C LEU A 570 19.06 26.04 -19.94
N GLU A 571 19.40 25.82 -21.20
CA GLU A 571 18.76 26.42 -22.38
C GLU A 571 18.39 25.37 -23.41
N PHE A 572 17.24 25.54 -24.06
CA PHE A 572 16.92 24.79 -25.28
C PHE A 572 17.33 25.59 -26.52
N ASN A 573 18.37 25.16 -27.21
CA ASN A 573 18.80 25.77 -28.46
C ASN A 573 17.85 25.40 -29.62
N VAL A 574 17.01 26.37 -30.01
CA VAL A 574 15.97 26.21 -31.02
C VAL A 574 16.57 25.82 -32.38
N SER A 575 17.66 26.47 -32.77
CA SER A 575 18.32 26.23 -34.07
C SER A 575 18.94 24.85 -34.18
N GLY A 576 19.55 24.37 -33.08
CA GLY A 576 20.19 23.06 -33.00
C GLY A 576 19.29 21.94 -32.48
N LYS A 577 18.04 22.27 -32.05
CA LYS A 577 17.10 21.34 -31.42
C LYS A 577 17.71 20.49 -30.30
N LYS A 578 18.52 21.11 -29.43
CA LYS A 578 19.23 20.41 -28.36
C LYS A 578 19.30 21.22 -27.08
N LEU A 579 19.42 20.54 -25.94
CA LEU A 579 19.76 21.15 -24.67
C LEU A 579 21.21 21.64 -24.67
N MET A 580 21.45 22.72 -23.95
CA MET A 580 22.81 23.27 -23.72
C MET A 580 22.85 24.06 -22.42
N ILE A 581 24.03 24.31 -21.95
CA ILE A 581 24.30 25.27 -20.86
C ILE A 581 24.86 26.54 -21.48
N SER A 582 24.25 27.69 -21.19
CA SER A 582 24.61 28.99 -21.79
C SER A 582 24.50 30.14 -20.78
N ASN A 583 25.11 31.28 -21.10
CA ASN A 583 24.90 32.49 -20.31
C ASN A 583 23.43 32.93 -20.34
N PHE A 584 22.92 33.36 -19.21
CA PHE A 584 21.57 33.87 -19.12
C PHE A 584 21.39 35.16 -19.96
N SER A 585 20.41 35.15 -20.86
CA SER A 585 20.09 36.26 -21.76
C SER A 585 18.63 36.75 -21.64
N GLY A 586 17.82 36.11 -20.81
CA GLY A 586 16.43 36.46 -20.58
C GLY A 586 15.44 35.98 -21.66
N LYS A 587 15.86 35.10 -22.57
CA LYS A 587 15.00 34.51 -23.59
C LYS A 587 14.09 33.45 -23.00
N GLU A 588 12.91 33.20 -23.58
CA GLU A 588 11.91 32.26 -23.09
C GLU A 588 12.39 30.80 -23.11
N ASN A 589 13.29 30.44 -24.00
CA ASN A 589 13.92 29.11 -24.09
C ASN A 589 14.91 28.84 -22.94
N GLN A 590 15.15 29.79 -22.04
CA GLN A 590 15.96 29.67 -20.83
C GLN A 590 15.12 29.58 -19.55
N TYR A 591 13.79 29.58 -19.69
CA TYR A 591 12.88 29.39 -18.56
C TYR A 591 12.20 28.04 -18.63
N TRP A 592 12.04 27.44 -17.47
CA TRP A 592 11.53 26.07 -17.32
C TRP A 592 10.32 26.09 -16.40
N LYS A 593 9.25 25.44 -16.81
CA LYS A 593 8.08 25.20 -15.97
C LYS A 593 8.29 23.87 -15.25
N ILE A 594 8.05 23.85 -13.93
CA ILE A 594 8.13 22.65 -13.13
C ILE A 594 6.72 22.38 -12.60
N ASP A 595 6.13 21.30 -13.09
CA ASP A 595 4.81 20.81 -12.72
C ASP A 595 4.93 19.60 -11.79
N ASP A 596 3.90 19.38 -10.95
CA ASP A 596 3.78 18.24 -10.09
C ASP A 596 3.56 16.96 -10.92
N GLY A 597 4.55 16.08 -10.92
CA GLY A 597 4.49 14.76 -11.55
C GLY A 597 3.82 13.69 -10.69
N ARG A 598 3.35 14.07 -9.47
CA ARG A 598 2.78 13.23 -8.42
C ARG A 598 3.81 12.36 -7.68
N ASN A 599 3.47 11.93 -6.48
CA ASN A 599 4.34 11.07 -5.64
C ASN A 599 5.76 11.62 -5.45
N GLY A 600 5.92 12.95 -5.28
CA GLY A 600 7.24 13.58 -5.09
C GLY A 600 8.07 13.69 -6.35
N THR A 601 7.48 13.43 -7.52
CA THR A 601 8.14 13.61 -8.83
C THR A 601 7.74 14.92 -9.49
N TYR A 602 8.51 15.34 -10.49
CA TYR A 602 8.33 16.59 -11.22
C TYR A 602 8.42 16.37 -12.70
N ILE A 603 7.63 17.15 -13.45
CA ILE A 603 7.71 17.25 -14.90
C ILE A 603 8.33 18.61 -15.22
N ILE A 604 9.43 18.62 -15.96
CA ILE A 604 10.19 19.85 -16.30
C ILE A 604 9.99 20.13 -17.79
N SER A 605 9.24 21.17 -18.12
CA SER A 605 8.98 21.57 -19.51
C SER A 605 9.60 22.93 -19.85
N ASN A 606 9.85 23.19 -21.14
CA ASN A 606 10.40 24.47 -21.56
C ASN A 606 9.30 25.53 -21.72
N LYS A 607 9.48 26.75 -21.24
CA LYS A 607 8.46 27.81 -21.33
C LYS A 607 8.08 28.15 -22.77
N GLN A 608 9.05 28.15 -23.71
CA GLN A 608 8.80 28.47 -25.11
C GLN A 608 8.14 27.31 -25.88
N PHE A 609 8.35 26.05 -25.40
CA PHE A 609 7.84 24.81 -26.00
C PHE A 609 7.21 23.95 -24.89
N PRO A 610 6.01 24.34 -24.40
CA PRO A 610 5.42 23.70 -23.21
C PRO A 610 5.02 22.23 -23.44
N GLU A 611 4.87 21.80 -24.70
CA GLU A 611 4.64 20.40 -25.07
C GLU A 611 5.90 19.53 -25.01
N MET A 612 7.09 20.15 -24.86
CA MET A 612 8.36 19.43 -24.79
C MET A 612 8.87 19.35 -23.36
N ILE A 613 9.19 18.15 -22.93
CA ILE A 613 9.54 17.80 -21.57
C ILE A 613 10.98 17.32 -21.50
N LEU A 614 11.70 17.67 -20.44
CA LEU A 614 13.02 17.13 -20.13
C LEU A 614 12.89 15.63 -19.90
N SER A 615 13.55 14.82 -20.71
CA SER A 615 13.46 13.37 -20.69
C SER A 615 14.83 12.73 -20.87
N VAL A 616 14.98 11.47 -20.51
CA VAL A 616 16.18 10.68 -20.82
C VAL A 616 15.93 9.87 -22.08
N ILE A 617 16.90 9.88 -23.00
CA ILE A 617 16.84 9.04 -24.21
C ILE A 617 17.23 7.62 -23.84
N ASP A 618 16.50 6.65 -24.35
CA ASP A 618 16.72 5.22 -24.15
C ASP A 618 16.58 4.76 -22.66
N SER A 619 17.43 3.86 -22.22
CA SER A 619 17.43 3.36 -20.83
C SER A 619 18.20 4.28 -19.87
N ILE A 620 17.79 4.35 -18.62
CA ILE A 620 18.53 5.08 -17.58
C ILE A 620 19.83 4.34 -17.24
N SER A 621 20.96 4.91 -17.67
CA SER A 621 22.30 4.40 -17.40
C SER A 621 23.30 5.55 -17.31
N GLU A 622 24.49 5.33 -16.74
CA GLU A 622 25.58 6.33 -16.75
C GLU A 622 25.96 6.70 -18.18
N GLY A 623 26.02 7.99 -18.47
CA GLY A 623 26.29 8.53 -19.81
C GLY A 623 25.06 8.73 -20.69
N SER A 624 23.86 8.29 -20.26
CA SER A 624 22.60 8.55 -20.99
C SER A 624 22.34 10.05 -21.06
N LYS A 625 21.87 10.53 -22.23
CA LYS A 625 21.64 11.97 -22.48
C LYS A 625 20.25 12.39 -22.05
N ALA A 626 20.18 13.58 -21.45
CA ALA A 626 18.93 14.28 -21.27
C ALA A 626 18.63 15.14 -22.52
N GLU A 627 17.42 15.06 -23.03
CA GLU A 627 16.92 15.85 -24.15
C GLU A 627 15.52 16.40 -23.88
N LEU A 628 15.07 17.28 -24.77
CA LEU A 628 13.72 17.81 -24.73
C LEU A 628 12.87 17.07 -25.76
N LEU A 629 11.91 16.27 -25.28
CA LEU A 629 11.06 15.41 -26.10
C LEU A 629 9.58 15.75 -25.90
N THR A 630 8.74 15.45 -26.88
CA THR A 630 7.30 15.45 -26.66
C THR A 630 6.90 14.31 -25.76
N SER A 631 6.05 14.58 -24.76
CA SER A 631 5.58 13.56 -23.81
C SER A 631 5.05 12.31 -24.50
N GLY A 632 5.46 11.13 -24.03
CA GLY A 632 5.01 9.85 -24.53
C GLY A 632 5.37 8.70 -23.61
N PRO A 633 4.65 7.57 -23.65
CA PRO A 633 4.83 6.45 -22.71
C PRO A 633 6.16 5.70 -22.82
N SER A 634 7.03 6.12 -23.72
CA SER A 634 8.26 5.40 -24.05
C SER A 634 9.53 5.99 -23.43
N PHE A 635 9.45 7.15 -22.74
CA PHE A 635 10.63 7.82 -22.21
C PHE A 635 10.47 8.19 -20.74
N PRO A 636 11.50 8.02 -19.90
CA PRO A 636 11.55 8.56 -18.55
C PRO A 636 11.46 10.08 -18.60
N ASP A 637 10.33 10.65 -18.23
CA ASP A 637 10.02 12.07 -18.29
C ASP A 637 9.74 12.69 -16.91
N LYS A 638 9.89 11.91 -15.84
CA LYS A 638 9.71 12.35 -14.47
C LYS A 638 11.03 12.40 -13.72
N TRP A 639 11.17 13.42 -12.92
CA TRP A 639 12.38 13.74 -12.16
C TRP A 639 12.07 13.90 -10.68
N MET A 640 13.01 13.57 -9.83
CA MET A 640 13.02 13.95 -8.42
C MET A 640 14.01 15.10 -8.23
N LEU A 641 13.71 15.98 -7.29
CA LEU A 641 14.60 17.05 -6.86
C LEU A 641 15.05 16.72 -5.45
N LYS A 642 16.29 16.23 -5.31
CA LYS A 642 16.87 15.90 -4.01
C LYS A 642 17.76 17.03 -3.58
N GLU A 643 17.45 17.61 -2.41
CA GLU A 643 18.22 18.69 -1.83
C GLU A 643 19.66 18.26 -1.55
N VAL A 644 20.61 19.12 -1.91
CA VAL A 644 22.02 18.89 -1.59
C VAL A 644 22.26 19.25 -0.14
N CYS A 645 22.57 18.26 0.64
CA CYS A 645 22.92 18.48 2.03
C CYS A 645 24.30 19.17 2.14
N GLU A 646 24.39 20.23 2.92
CA GLU A 646 25.63 21.01 3.16
C GLU A 646 26.05 21.02 4.63
N LEU A 647 25.45 20.16 5.45
CA LEU A 647 25.81 20.02 6.86
C LEU A 647 27.24 19.47 7.00
N LYS A 648 27.99 19.99 7.95
CA LYS A 648 29.30 19.43 8.32
C LYS A 648 29.12 18.31 9.33
N GLN A 649 30.01 17.33 9.26
CA GLN A 649 30.06 16.28 10.27
C GLN A 649 30.51 16.85 11.60
N GLU A 650 29.73 16.67 12.64
CA GLU A 650 30.03 17.05 14.01
C GLU A 650 29.49 15.99 14.98
N ALA A 651 30.17 15.82 16.11
CA ALA A 651 29.65 14.94 17.17
C ALA A 651 28.27 15.43 17.64
N PHE A 652 27.28 14.55 17.67
CA PHE A 652 25.96 14.88 18.21
C PHE A 652 26.00 15.14 19.72
N LYS A 653 26.80 14.35 20.44
CA LYS A 653 27.19 14.55 21.83
C LYS A 653 28.68 14.43 21.99
N GLU A 654 29.21 14.93 23.09
CA GLU A 654 30.62 14.75 23.43
C GLU A 654 30.90 13.30 23.76
N ASN A 655 31.65 12.62 22.92
CA ASN A 655 32.06 11.22 23.08
C ASN A 655 33.52 11.15 23.54
N ILE A 656 33.76 10.85 24.82
CA ILE A 656 35.07 10.73 25.40
C ILE A 656 35.46 9.27 25.60
N ILE A 657 36.67 8.89 25.18
CA ILE A 657 37.25 7.56 25.40
C ILE A 657 38.44 7.66 26.36
N PRO A 658 38.47 6.88 27.47
CA PRO A 658 37.50 5.88 27.89
C PRO A 658 36.16 6.49 28.35
N GLY A 659 35.05 5.75 28.17
CA GLY A 659 33.70 6.22 28.47
C GLY A 659 32.62 5.39 27.78
N ILE A 660 31.38 5.91 27.81
CA ILE A 660 30.21 5.29 27.21
C ILE A 660 29.78 6.11 26.00
N ILE A 661 29.48 5.45 24.90
CA ILE A 661 28.88 6.00 23.71
C ILE A 661 27.54 5.29 23.48
N GLU A 662 26.43 6.03 23.58
CA GLU A 662 25.10 5.51 23.24
C GLU A 662 24.96 5.40 21.71
N ALA A 663 24.38 4.32 21.23
CA ALA A 663 24.37 4.02 19.81
C ALA A 663 23.53 5.03 18.99
N GLU A 664 22.47 5.58 19.57
CA GLU A 664 21.62 6.62 18.97
C GLU A 664 22.30 7.99 18.87
N ASP A 665 23.45 8.20 19.52
CA ASP A 665 24.17 9.46 19.54
C ASP A 665 25.28 9.56 18.45
N TYR A 666 25.03 8.92 17.29
CA TYR A 666 25.90 9.06 16.13
C TYR A 666 26.00 10.51 15.63
N ASP A 667 27.03 10.84 14.87
CA ASP A 667 27.34 12.20 14.41
C ASP A 667 26.15 12.88 13.71
N THR A 668 26.12 14.22 13.78
CA THR A 668 25.26 15.05 12.93
C THR A 668 26.00 15.40 11.65
N GLY A 669 25.27 15.41 10.53
CA GLY A 669 25.84 15.75 9.24
C GLY A 669 24.92 15.31 8.11
N CYS A 670 25.48 15.21 6.91
CA CYS A 670 24.71 14.72 5.79
C CYS A 670 24.59 13.17 5.81
N PRO A 671 23.45 12.63 5.40
CA PRO A 671 23.37 11.21 5.01
C PRO A 671 24.53 10.86 4.04
N GLU A 672 25.04 9.64 4.10
CA GLU A 672 26.23 9.17 3.36
C GLU A 672 27.58 9.79 3.82
N ASP A 673 27.55 10.75 4.74
CA ASP A 673 28.77 11.27 5.40
C ASP A 673 28.89 10.76 6.83
N VAL A 674 27.75 10.72 7.55
CA VAL A 674 27.70 10.39 8.98
C VAL A 674 26.93 9.13 9.27
N TYR A 675 26.06 8.70 8.35
CA TYR A 675 25.35 7.41 8.39
C TYR A 675 24.93 6.97 6.99
N HIS A 676 24.70 5.70 6.85
CA HIS A 676 23.97 5.09 5.73
C HIS A 676 22.92 4.16 6.30
N ASP A 677 21.68 4.36 5.90
CA ASP A 677 20.54 3.51 6.20
C ASP A 677 19.91 3.03 4.89
N SER A 678 19.37 1.83 4.86
CA SER A 678 18.79 1.24 3.67
C SER A 678 17.45 1.85 3.29
N ASP A 679 16.82 2.60 4.19
CA ASP A 679 15.62 3.39 3.92
C ASP A 679 15.74 4.83 4.47
N GLU A 680 14.79 5.70 4.08
CA GLU A 680 14.84 7.13 4.44
C GLU A 680 14.01 7.45 5.71
N ILE A 681 13.38 6.43 6.32
CA ILE A 681 12.39 6.63 7.40
C ILE A 681 12.86 5.91 8.66
N ASN A 682 12.99 6.65 9.76
CA ASN A 682 13.19 6.06 11.08
C ASN A 682 11.96 5.21 11.47
N GLN A 683 12.05 3.89 11.32
CA GLN A 683 10.96 2.92 11.59
C GLN A 683 10.53 2.92 13.06
N GLY A 684 11.46 3.14 13.98
CA GLY A 684 11.14 3.27 15.39
C GLY A 684 10.44 4.57 15.76
N GLY A 685 10.61 5.62 14.94
CA GLY A 685 9.94 6.92 15.07
C GLY A 685 10.27 7.70 16.36
N ASN A 686 11.23 7.22 17.16
CA ASN A 686 11.68 7.84 18.39
C ASN A 686 13.03 8.50 18.17
N TYR A 687 13.37 9.47 18.98
CA TYR A 687 14.68 10.13 18.98
C TYR A 687 15.27 10.38 17.58
N ARG A 688 15.59 11.63 17.20
CA ARG A 688 16.03 12.03 15.84
C ARG A 688 15.03 11.62 14.70
N PRO A 689 13.73 11.94 14.81
CA PRO A 689 12.68 11.38 13.93
C PRO A 689 12.73 11.90 12.48
N ASN A 690 13.62 12.86 12.17
CA ASN A 690 13.78 13.45 10.83
C ASN A 690 15.01 12.88 10.08
N GLU A 691 15.63 11.84 10.61
CA GLU A 691 16.78 11.16 10.02
C GLU A 691 16.39 9.70 9.68
N GLY A 692 17.12 9.04 8.76
CA GLY A 692 16.76 7.71 8.30
C GLY A 692 17.04 6.61 9.31
N VAL A 693 18.01 6.77 10.20
CA VAL A 693 18.44 5.73 11.15
C VAL A 693 17.32 5.32 12.09
N ASP A 694 17.09 4.02 12.19
CA ASP A 694 16.01 3.41 12.95
C ASP A 694 16.29 3.40 14.46
N ILE A 695 15.54 4.20 15.21
CA ILE A 695 15.73 4.35 16.67
C ILE A 695 14.43 4.09 17.41
N ASP A 696 14.47 3.15 18.37
CA ASP A 696 13.34 2.84 19.25
C ASP A 696 13.73 2.90 20.72
N LYS A 697 12.76 2.74 21.60
CA LYS A 697 12.98 2.69 23.05
C LYS A 697 13.71 1.42 23.48
N CYS A 698 14.71 1.57 24.32
CA CYS A 698 15.40 0.45 24.97
C CYS A 698 14.65 0.00 26.22
N SER A 699 14.46 -1.31 26.42
CA SER A 699 13.82 -1.87 27.60
C SER A 699 14.60 -1.60 28.91
N LYS A 700 15.89 -1.25 28.81
CA LYS A 700 16.75 -0.86 29.94
C LYS A 700 16.78 0.65 30.20
N GLY A 701 15.99 1.43 29.45
CA GLY A 701 15.96 2.89 29.47
C GLY A 701 16.79 3.50 28.35
N GLY A 702 16.49 4.74 27.93
CA GLY A 702 17.10 5.36 26.75
C GLY A 702 16.53 4.84 25.45
N TYR A 703 17.37 4.81 24.41
CA TYR A 703 17.01 4.40 23.06
C TYR A 703 17.99 3.33 22.56
N THR A 704 17.71 2.74 21.45
CA THR A 704 18.54 1.74 20.77
C THR A 704 18.39 1.88 19.27
N ILE A 705 19.43 1.61 18.52
CA ILE A 705 19.33 1.42 17.09
C ILE A 705 18.80 0.03 16.82
N GLY A 706 17.86 -0.09 15.87
CA GLY A 706 17.22 -1.35 15.47
C GLY A 706 17.02 -1.44 13.97
N TRP A 707 16.30 -2.43 13.50
CA TRP A 707 16.02 -2.75 12.07
C TRP A 707 17.26 -2.80 11.18
N ILE A 708 18.44 -2.92 11.77
CA ILE A 708 19.75 -2.89 11.11
C ILE A 708 19.83 -3.94 9.99
N ASN A 709 20.22 -3.49 8.79
CA ASN A 709 20.49 -4.32 7.63
C ASN A 709 21.99 -4.37 7.28
N ALA A 710 22.39 -5.39 6.54
CA ALA A 710 23.78 -5.50 6.07
C ALA A 710 24.14 -4.36 5.10
N GLY A 711 25.28 -3.72 5.33
CA GLY A 711 25.79 -2.59 4.53
C GLY A 711 25.50 -1.22 5.14
N GLU A 712 24.63 -1.10 6.13
CA GLU A 712 24.41 0.14 6.86
C GLU A 712 25.60 0.47 7.77
N TRP A 713 25.72 1.75 8.12
CA TRP A 713 26.81 2.19 8.99
C TRP A 713 26.53 3.53 9.66
N LEU A 714 27.23 3.79 10.79
CA LEU A 714 27.17 5.01 11.58
C LEU A 714 28.56 5.52 11.93
N THR A 715 28.73 6.84 12.02
CA THR A 715 29.97 7.45 12.51
C THR A 715 29.81 8.13 13.85
N TYR A 716 30.90 8.10 14.64
CA TYR A 716 30.99 8.74 15.93
C TYR A 716 32.31 9.52 16.02
N THR A 717 32.25 10.83 16.11
CA THR A 717 33.40 11.65 16.42
C THR A 717 33.71 11.54 17.91
N VAL A 718 34.91 11.03 18.23
CA VAL A 718 35.33 10.74 19.61
C VAL A 718 36.58 11.57 19.97
N ASP A 719 36.74 11.86 21.28
CA ASP A 719 37.98 12.44 21.88
C ASP A 719 38.66 11.37 22.74
N VAL A 720 39.71 10.77 22.20
CA VAL A 720 40.50 9.74 22.89
C VAL A 720 41.57 10.40 23.78
N LYS A 721 41.45 10.27 25.09
CA LYS A 721 42.31 10.97 26.06
C LYS A 721 43.75 10.48 26.08
N LYS A 722 43.99 9.21 25.72
CA LYS A 722 45.33 8.59 25.74
C LYS A 722 45.47 7.59 24.60
N ALA A 723 46.61 7.56 23.93
CA ALA A 723 46.93 6.49 22.99
C ALA A 723 47.15 5.19 23.76
N ALA A 724 46.23 4.22 23.61
CA ALA A 724 46.23 2.97 24.36
C ALA A 724 45.45 1.89 23.61
N GLU A 725 45.47 0.66 24.15
CA GLU A 725 44.57 -0.40 23.81
C GLU A 725 43.35 -0.32 24.73
N TYR A 726 42.14 -0.40 24.13
CA TYR A 726 40.88 -0.26 24.83
C TYR A 726 40.06 -1.54 24.66
N ARG A 727 39.40 -1.99 25.73
CA ARG A 727 38.33 -2.97 25.67
C ARG A 727 37.04 -2.24 25.35
N ILE A 728 36.33 -2.72 24.33
CA ILE A 728 34.99 -2.24 24.00
C ILE A 728 33.99 -3.32 24.38
N ALA A 729 32.97 -2.97 25.16
CA ALA A 729 31.83 -3.79 25.46
C ALA A 729 30.59 -3.27 24.70
N PHE A 730 30.09 -4.06 23.76
CA PHE A 730 28.90 -3.76 22.96
C PHE A 730 27.67 -4.37 23.61
N GLN A 731 26.64 -3.59 23.89
CA GLN A 731 25.35 -4.11 24.36
C GLN A 731 24.43 -4.35 23.18
N THR A 732 24.17 -5.62 22.85
CA THR A 732 23.43 -6.02 21.65
C THR A 732 22.31 -7.01 21.95
N ALA A 733 21.30 -7.10 21.06
CA ALA A 733 20.21 -8.06 21.13
C ALA A 733 19.73 -8.47 19.74
N THR A 734 19.46 -9.75 19.50
CA THR A 734 19.00 -10.24 18.19
C THR A 734 18.27 -11.58 18.27
N ILE A 735 17.43 -11.87 17.26
CA ILE A 735 16.90 -13.20 16.96
C ILE A 735 17.60 -13.86 15.77
N SER A 736 18.58 -13.17 15.16
CA SER A 736 19.27 -13.62 13.96
C SER A 736 20.59 -14.30 14.30
N ASP A 737 20.92 -15.38 13.58
CA ASP A 737 22.23 -16.03 13.63
C ASP A 737 23.25 -15.42 12.65
N SER A 738 22.81 -14.45 11.81
CA SER A 738 23.65 -13.79 10.81
C SER A 738 24.14 -12.39 11.21
N ALA A 739 23.76 -11.92 12.39
CA ALA A 739 24.11 -10.58 12.88
C ALA A 739 25.63 -10.40 13.07
N LYS A 740 26.19 -9.36 12.45
CA LYS A 740 27.64 -9.08 12.42
C LYS A 740 27.89 -7.59 12.26
N MET A 741 29.01 -7.11 12.81
CA MET A 741 29.50 -5.74 12.63
C MET A 741 31.03 -5.67 12.74
N HIS A 742 31.61 -4.50 12.39
CA HIS A 742 32.98 -4.16 12.70
C HIS A 742 33.15 -2.65 12.90
N ILE A 743 34.29 -2.23 13.46
CA ILE A 743 34.66 -0.82 13.59
C ILE A 743 35.80 -0.49 12.65
N GLU A 744 35.64 0.59 11.90
CA GLU A 744 36.68 1.25 11.11
C GLU A 744 37.13 2.55 11.78
N CYS A 745 38.39 2.86 11.64
CA CYS A 745 38.95 4.18 11.93
C CYS A 745 40.02 4.49 10.86
N ASP A 746 39.91 5.68 10.24
CA ASP A 746 40.72 6.08 9.09
C ASP A 746 40.68 5.07 7.93
N GLU A 747 39.47 4.60 7.61
CA GLU A 747 39.18 3.57 6.56
C GLU A 747 39.84 2.21 6.81
N GLU A 748 40.38 1.97 7.99
CA GLU A 748 41.00 0.72 8.38
C GLU A 748 40.10 -0.05 9.38
N ASN A 749 39.76 -1.30 9.06
CA ASN A 749 39.02 -2.18 9.99
C ASN A 749 39.89 -2.51 11.21
N LYS A 750 39.54 -1.98 12.37
CA LYS A 750 40.32 -2.08 13.60
C LYS A 750 39.94 -3.27 14.49
N THR A 751 38.74 -3.85 14.33
CA THR A 751 38.24 -4.91 15.22
C THR A 751 38.16 -6.29 14.54
N GLY A 752 38.26 -6.34 13.22
CA GLY A 752 37.79 -7.50 12.48
C GLY A 752 36.27 -7.67 12.65
N VAL A 753 35.72 -8.68 12.00
CA VAL A 753 34.27 -8.96 12.08
C VAL A 753 33.91 -9.47 13.47
N ILE A 754 32.87 -8.87 14.07
CA ILE A 754 32.30 -9.20 15.35
C ILE A 754 30.96 -9.92 15.12
N SER A 755 30.86 -11.21 15.47
CA SER A 755 29.60 -11.95 15.39
C SER A 755 28.76 -11.71 16.63
N ILE A 756 27.47 -11.44 16.46
CA ILE A 756 26.51 -11.17 17.53
C ILE A 756 25.72 -12.46 17.78
N PRO A 757 25.76 -13.03 19.01
CA PRO A 757 25.05 -14.27 19.31
C PRO A 757 23.53 -14.02 19.36
N ASN A 758 22.75 -14.98 18.91
CA ASN A 758 21.30 -14.96 18.99
C ASN A 758 20.85 -14.97 20.46
N THR A 759 20.10 -13.96 20.86
CA THR A 759 19.62 -13.76 22.24
C THR A 759 18.14 -14.13 22.40
N ALA A 760 17.52 -14.69 21.37
CA ALA A 760 16.10 -15.03 21.29
C ALA A 760 15.14 -13.84 21.52
N GLY A 761 15.56 -12.62 21.21
CA GLY A 761 14.70 -11.43 21.30
C GLY A 761 15.48 -10.14 21.12
N PHE A 762 14.87 -9.14 20.42
CA PHE A 762 15.47 -7.83 20.17
C PHE A 762 15.59 -6.93 21.41
N GLN A 763 15.09 -7.35 22.57
CA GLN A 763 15.23 -6.68 23.86
C GLN A 763 15.87 -7.61 24.92
N ASN A 764 16.39 -8.77 24.50
CA ASN A 764 17.13 -9.70 25.33
C ASN A 764 18.64 -9.41 25.17
N TRP A 765 19.16 -8.56 26.03
CA TRP A 765 20.48 -7.96 25.89
C TRP A 765 21.62 -8.86 26.33
N THR A 766 22.66 -8.95 25.51
CA THR A 766 23.97 -9.54 25.83
C THR A 766 25.08 -8.51 25.62
N VAL A 767 26.25 -8.81 26.17
CA VAL A 767 27.46 -7.99 26.01
C VAL A 767 28.51 -8.77 25.24
N ILE A 768 29.09 -8.15 24.23
CA ILE A 768 30.20 -8.72 23.44
C ILE A 768 31.39 -7.80 23.63
N GLU A 769 32.56 -8.38 23.91
CA GLU A 769 33.80 -7.63 24.12
C GLU A 769 34.79 -7.80 22.96
N LYS A 770 35.46 -6.70 22.63
CA LYS A 770 36.58 -6.65 21.68
C LYS A 770 37.63 -5.68 22.16
N THR A 771 38.86 -5.81 21.66
CA THR A 771 39.92 -4.83 21.88
C THR A 771 40.15 -4.01 20.61
N ILE A 772 40.46 -2.72 20.81
CA ILE A 772 40.81 -1.78 19.76
C ILE A 772 41.98 -0.93 20.21
N LYS A 773 42.93 -0.67 19.31
CA LYS A 773 44.01 0.28 19.54
C LYS A 773 43.65 1.63 18.95
N LEU A 774 43.65 2.69 19.76
CA LEU A 774 43.33 4.05 19.36
C LEU A 774 44.50 5.00 19.71
N ASP A 775 44.75 5.98 18.86
CA ASP A 775 45.65 7.08 19.11
C ASP A 775 44.97 8.13 19.99
N SER A 776 45.72 9.04 20.58
CA SER A 776 45.15 10.14 21.36
C SER A 776 44.62 11.26 20.46
N GLY A 777 43.56 11.95 20.89
CA GLY A 777 42.97 13.09 20.20
C GLY A 777 41.66 12.77 19.50
N ARG A 778 41.21 13.69 18.64
CA ARG A 778 39.93 13.57 17.93
C ARG A 778 40.04 12.57 16.79
N GLN A 779 39.17 11.60 16.79
CA GLN A 779 39.09 10.56 15.76
C GLN A 779 37.62 10.32 15.36
N ILE A 780 37.38 9.68 14.22
CA ILE A 780 36.07 9.24 13.78
C ILE A 780 36.06 7.71 13.77
N LEU A 781 35.20 7.13 14.58
CA LEU A 781 34.90 5.70 14.56
C LEU A 781 33.70 5.47 13.67
N LYS A 782 33.82 4.57 12.69
CA LYS A 782 32.72 4.14 11.85
C LYS A 782 32.34 2.69 12.20
N ILE A 783 31.11 2.48 12.62
CA ILE A 783 30.56 1.15 12.85
C ILE A 783 29.88 0.72 11.58
N VAL A 784 30.32 -0.39 11.01
CA VAL A 784 29.74 -0.99 9.80
C VAL A 784 29.00 -2.25 10.18
N PHE A 785 27.77 -2.36 9.72
CA PHE A 785 26.90 -3.51 9.97
C PHE A 785 27.03 -4.53 8.83
N ASP A 786 27.75 -5.62 9.07
CA ASP A 786 28.04 -6.65 8.08
C ASP A 786 26.90 -7.66 7.92
N GLY A 787 25.92 -7.65 8.82
CA GLY A 787 24.75 -8.52 8.79
C GLY A 787 23.78 -8.17 9.91
N GLY A 788 22.49 -8.49 9.70
CA GLY A 788 21.39 -8.17 10.60
C GLY A 788 20.28 -9.24 10.57
N PRO A 789 19.10 -8.95 11.14
CA PRO A 789 18.81 -7.80 11.98
C PRO A 789 19.29 -7.93 13.43
N PHE A 790 19.63 -6.83 14.08
CA PHE A 790 19.95 -6.77 15.51
C PHE A 790 19.74 -5.36 16.08
N ASN A 791 19.72 -5.25 17.42
CA ASN A 791 19.69 -3.96 18.11
C ASN A 791 21.04 -3.70 18.76
N LEU A 792 21.51 -2.44 18.70
CA LEU A 792 22.70 -1.93 19.37
C LEU A 792 22.30 -0.79 20.31
N ASP A 793 22.53 -0.97 21.63
CA ASP A 793 22.19 0.00 22.67
C ASP A 793 23.32 0.97 22.90
N LYS A 794 24.52 0.46 23.24
CA LYS A 794 25.69 1.27 23.55
C LYS A 794 27.01 0.52 23.42
N MET A 795 28.09 1.31 23.47
CA MET A 795 29.47 0.87 23.52
C MET A 795 30.15 1.44 24.76
N VAL A 796 30.81 0.60 25.52
CA VAL A 796 31.58 1.02 26.72
C VAL A 796 33.05 0.79 26.45
N PHE A 797 33.85 1.87 26.50
CA PHE A 797 35.31 1.81 26.28
C PHE A 797 36.04 1.90 27.61
N GLU A 798 36.89 0.92 27.89
CA GLU A 798 37.74 0.87 29.09
C GLU A 798 39.20 0.72 28.65
N GLU A 799 40.11 1.51 29.24
CA GLU A 799 41.56 1.39 29.01
C GLU A 799 42.06 0.05 29.59
N ILE A 800 42.85 -0.67 28.80
CA ILE A 800 43.50 -1.89 29.28
C ILE A 800 44.80 -1.47 29.92
N ASP A 801 44.89 -1.63 31.26
CA ASP A 801 46.16 -1.45 31.99
C ASP A 801 47.19 -2.42 31.47
N GLN A 802 48.35 -1.92 31.01
CA GLN A 802 49.49 -2.74 30.54
C GLN A 802 50.20 -3.42 31.73
#